data_18bd5726934aa1e9157f320ff8aefc44
#
_entry.id   18bd5726934aa1e9157f320ff8aefc44
#
_cell.length_a   1.000
_cell.length_b   1.000
_cell.length_c   1.000
_cell.angle_alpha   90.00
_cell.angle_beta   90.00
_cell.angle_gamma   90.00
#
_symmetry.space_group_name_H-M   'P 1'
#
loop_
_entity.id
_entity.type
_entity.pdbx_description
1 polymer ?
#
loop_
_entity_poly.entity_id
_entity_poly.type
_entity_poly.pdbx_seq_one_letter_code
_entity_poly.pdbx_strand_id
1 'polypeptide(L)'
;MIKVLHIAIALTLLLIGYSSIVVSAATPYPSQEITSWQMRWGDGTENSGIEVPQNNDQQYWINVNATKEIPHLPSGVSTSWTRISIPNFSYISPSIYIDTLYALHVKVYVNDRLIFEEDRNYIKDNYSLLLPLSQSDSGETLYIWTETLQDRIGIKNEVVIGEHNLLINDYIKNGLSDVILGCAFFLVAIVLFISSLYINRDYFSSVASLAVVIGSTGILSITYSPFIYTFYSDLGAISNVFLDLALFSLLPALTLLFEKIFGSGKYAIVRRFRQFQVIYSSFCLLCLLINFLSNNSYIEFYYFVSTTIIGFILILQFILLIVCVIIFSLKGNRDAIIFAIGFGTAAFTVVSELLWYYIHKGNYDLFLWKWGIVAFIISLIVILERRLAYSHQQVVNYSKELERFNNELQRSEKMEIISELAASVAHEVRNPLQVTRGFLQLLSEKSVGEEEIFMSMALSELDRASGIITDFLTFAKPEFETISSLNLYNEFKHIESIMQPLCHLNGGKMILDVSGELWVKGNSSKFKQAFINIIKNSIESFRDEGFIYMSVYAEEENVIIHIKDNGEGMDADVLHRLGEPYFTKKNKGTGLGLMVTFRIIEAMQGKVKFTSKKGVGTESITILPLAEAPDDSHSLGG
;
A
#
# COMPACT_ATOMS: atom_id res chain seq x y z
N MET A 1 -11.95 -2.12 1.33
CA MET A 1 -11.20 -2.43 0.11
C MET A 1 -10.27 -3.64 0.27
N ILE A 2 -9.35 -3.66 1.24
CA ILE A 2 -8.47 -4.82 1.53
C ILE A 2 -9.27 -6.12 1.67
N LYS A 3 -10.38 -6.13 2.44
CA LYS A 3 -11.25 -7.31 2.56
C LYS A 3 -11.89 -7.75 1.23
N VAL A 4 -12.26 -6.81 0.36
CA VAL A 4 -12.83 -7.10 -0.96
C VAL A 4 -11.77 -7.72 -1.87
N LEU A 5 -10.54 -7.22 -1.80
CA LEU A 5 -9.40 -7.77 -2.53
C LEU A 5 -9.05 -9.20 -2.08
N HIS A 6 -9.03 -9.46 -0.76
CA HIS A 6 -8.84 -10.81 -0.21
C HIS A 6 -9.96 -11.77 -0.64
N ILE A 7 -11.21 -11.31 -0.67
CA ILE A 7 -12.34 -12.11 -1.16
C ILE A 7 -12.17 -12.43 -2.65
N ALA A 8 -11.77 -11.44 -3.46
CA ALA A 8 -11.52 -11.64 -4.89
C ALA A 8 -10.38 -12.65 -5.13
N ILE A 9 -9.27 -12.53 -4.39
CA ILE A 9 -8.15 -13.49 -4.45
C ILE A 9 -8.61 -14.88 -4.02
N ALA A 10 -9.34 -15.00 -2.91
CA ALA A 10 -9.83 -16.28 -2.41
C ALA A 10 -10.81 -16.94 -3.42
N LEU A 11 -11.70 -16.16 -4.03
CA LEU A 11 -12.62 -16.63 -5.07
C LEU A 11 -11.87 -17.11 -6.32
N THR A 12 -10.84 -16.36 -6.73
CA THR A 12 -9.98 -16.74 -7.86
C THR A 12 -9.23 -18.05 -7.56
N LEU A 13 -8.64 -18.18 -6.38
CA LEU A 13 -7.96 -19.40 -5.96
C LEU A 13 -8.92 -20.60 -5.84
N LEU A 14 -10.16 -20.38 -5.41
CA LEU A 14 -11.20 -21.40 -5.31
C LEU A 14 -11.67 -21.87 -6.70
N LEU A 15 -11.86 -20.95 -7.64
CA LEU A 15 -12.21 -21.25 -9.03
C LEU A 15 -11.05 -21.97 -9.76
N ILE A 16 -9.82 -21.56 -9.50
CA ILE A 16 -8.60 -22.22 -10.02
C ILE A 16 -8.48 -23.63 -9.44
N GLY A 17 -8.70 -23.81 -8.13
CA GLY A 17 -8.71 -25.12 -7.47
C GLY A 17 -9.77 -26.05 -8.06
N TYR A 18 -10.95 -25.52 -8.40
CA TYR A 18 -12.02 -26.28 -9.03
C TYR A 18 -11.66 -26.75 -10.45
N SER A 19 -10.98 -25.89 -11.24
CA SER A 19 -10.55 -26.25 -12.60
C SER A 19 -9.49 -27.37 -12.61
N SER A 20 -8.63 -27.44 -11.59
CA SER A 20 -7.64 -28.52 -11.48
C SER A 20 -8.22 -29.86 -11.01
N ILE A 21 -9.33 -29.86 -10.28
CA ILE A 21 -10.01 -31.11 -9.84
C ILE A 21 -10.76 -31.77 -11.01
N VAL A 22 -11.21 -30.98 -11.98
CA VAL A 22 -11.92 -31.49 -13.17
C VAL A 22 -10.98 -32.26 -14.13
N VAL A 23 -9.66 -32.05 -14.03
CA VAL A 23 -8.65 -32.69 -14.92
C VAL A 23 -8.23 -34.09 -14.45
N SER A 24 -8.55 -34.52 -13.25
CA SER A 24 -8.00 -35.75 -12.67
C SER A 24 -9.03 -36.83 -12.41
N ALA A 25 -9.54 -37.50 -13.43
CA ALA A 25 -10.02 -38.89 -13.37
C ALA A 25 -10.50 -39.36 -14.76
N ALA A 26 -9.59 -39.57 -15.69
CA ALA A 26 -9.89 -40.38 -16.87
C ALA A 26 -9.70 -41.87 -16.50
N THR A 27 -10.78 -42.58 -16.21
CA THR A 27 -10.77 -44.04 -16.33
C THR A 27 -10.62 -44.37 -17.82
N PRO A 28 -9.74 -45.31 -18.22
CA PRO A 28 -9.65 -45.69 -19.62
C PRO A 28 -10.97 -46.36 -20.03
N TYR A 29 -11.72 -45.66 -20.85
CA TYR A 29 -12.97 -46.18 -21.44
C TYR A 29 -12.64 -47.02 -22.67
N PRO A 30 -13.49 -47.99 -23.04
CA PRO A 30 -13.31 -48.72 -24.28
C PRO A 30 -13.51 -47.78 -25.46
N SER A 31 -12.43 -47.20 -25.96
CA SER A 31 -12.35 -46.38 -27.17
C SER A 31 -11.34 -46.99 -28.12
N GLN A 32 -11.51 -46.77 -29.41
CA GLN A 32 -10.57 -47.19 -30.44
C GLN A 32 -9.87 -45.97 -30.97
N GLU A 33 -8.53 -46.00 -30.90
CA GLU A 33 -7.67 -44.91 -31.41
C GLU A 33 -7.21 -45.25 -32.81
N ILE A 34 -7.41 -44.31 -33.70
CA ILE A 34 -6.92 -44.37 -35.08
C ILE A 34 -5.68 -43.46 -35.16
N THR A 35 -4.52 -44.07 -35.31
CA THR A 35 -3.21 -43.40 -35.32
C THR A 35 -2.67 -43.22 -36.73
N SER A 36 -3.34 -43.76 -37.76
CA SER A 36 -2.89 -43.69 -39.16
C SER A 36 -4.06 -43.44 -40.11
N TRP A 37 -3.83 -42.57 -41.04
CA TRP A 37 -4.78 -42.23 -42.12
C TRP A 37 -4.02 -41.91 -43.41
N GLN A 38 -4.78 -41.61 -44.46
CA GLN A 38 -4.19 -41.22 -45.75
C GLN A 38 -4.62 -39.81 -46.12
N MET A 39 -3.71 -39.05 -46.72
CA MET A 39 -3.93 -37.67 -47.11
C MET A 39 -3.56 -37.47 -48.59
N ARG A 40 -4.30 -36.59 -49.25
CA ARG A 40 -4.05 -36.19 -50.64
C ARG A 40 -4.15 -34.67 -50.73
N TRP A 41 -3.26 -34.07 -51.51
CA TRP A 41 -3.34 -32.64 -51.82
C TRP A 41 -4.37 -32.37 -52.91
N GLY A 42 -5.14 -31.29 -52.79
CA GLY A 42 -6.11 -30.85 -53.78
C GLY A 42 -5.42 -30.12 -54.96
N ASP A 43 -5.95 -30.26 -56.16
CA ASP A 43 -5.36 -29.71 -57.37
C ASP A 43 -5.70 -28.22 -57.62
N GLY A 44 -6.31 -27.51 -56.67
CA GLY A 44 -6.62 -26.06 -56.76
C GLY A 44 -7.72 -25.68 -57.77
N THR A 45 -8.28 -26.63 -58.49
CA THR A 45 -9.29 -26.40 -59.54
C THR A 45 -10.73 -26.74 -59.12
N GLU A 46 -10.93 -27.14 -57.85
CA GLU A 46 -12.19 -27.73 -57.39
C GLU A 46 -13.26 -26.70 -56.94
N ASN A 47 -13.36 -25.55 -57.58
CA ASN A 47 -14.36 -24.51 -57.23
C ASN A 47 -15.80 -24.79 -57.67
N SER A 48 -16.11 -25.94 -58.30
CA SER A 48 -17.42 -26.23 -58.86
C SER A 48 -17.86 -27.69 -58.67
N GLY A 49 -17.95 -28.15 -57.44
CA GLY A 49 -18.44 -29.48 -57.08
C GLY A 49 -17.38 -30.33 -56.42
N ILE A 50 -17.35 -30.31 -55.09
CA ILE A 50 -16.45 -31.16 -54.30
C ILE A 50 -16.99 -32.57 -54.38
N GLU A 51 -16.47 -33.38 -55.34
CA GLU A 51 -16.77 -34.81 -55.45
C GLU A 51 -15.81 -35.60 -54.56
N VAL A 52 -16.37 -36.53 -53.77
CA VAL A 52 -15.56 -37.43 -52.93
C VAL A 52 -14.65 -38.27 -53.83
N PRO A 53 -13.32 -38.33 -53.57
CA PRO A 53 -12.40 -39.06 -54.41
C PRO A 53 -12.78 -40.55 -54.53
N GLN A 54 -12.97 -41.06 -55.72
CA GLN A 54 -13.31 -42.47 -55.94
C GLN A 54 -12.15 -43.40 -55.51
N ASN A 55 -12.49 -44.57 -54.98
CA ASN A 55 -11.53 -45.49 -54.33
C ASN A 55 -10.44 -46.04 -55.29
N ASN A 56 -10.52 -45.80 -56.59
CA ASN A 56 -9.58 -46.31 -57.60
C ASN A 56 -8.27 -45.50 -57.79
N ASP A 57 -8.16 -44.31 -57.18
CA ASP A 57 -6.96 -43.44 -57.34
C ASP A 57 -5.95 -43.70 -56.22
N GLN A 58 -5.43 -44.92 -56.11
CA GLN A 58 -4.41 -45.27 -55.09
C GLN A 58 -3.06 -44.53 -55.26
N GLN A 59 -2.80 -43.92 -56.41
CA GLN A 59 -1.50 -43.41 -56.80
C GLN A 59 -1.12 -42.06 -56.16
N TYR A 60 -2.06 -41.34 -55.49
CA TYR A 60 -1.84 -39.98 -54.94
C TYR A 60 -2.00 -39.85 -53.42
N TRP A 61 -2.28 -40.96 -52.73
CA TRP A 61 -2.49 -40.92 -51.30
C TRP A 61 -1.21 -41.15 -50.50
N ILE A 62 -0.89 -40.21 -49.59
CA ILE A 62 0.25 -40.23 -48.69
C ILE A 62 -0.19 -40.82 -47.36
N ASN A 63 0.51 -41.81 -46.82
CA ASN A 63 0.23 -42.35 -45.49
C ASN A 63 0.77 -41.38 -44.42
N VAL A 64 -0.11 -40.92 -43.53
CA VAL A 64 0.17 -40.06 -42.39
C VAL A 64 -0.04 -40.83 -41.11
N ASN A 65 0.80 -40.63 -40.12
CA ASN A 65 0.68 -41.23 -38.80
C ASN A 65 0.69 -40.13 -37.77
N ALA A 66 -0.20 -40.19 -36.76
CA ALA A 66 -0.35 -39.23 -35.69
C ALA A 66 0.94 -38.99 -34.88
N THR A 67 1.85 -39.98 -34.81
CA THR A 67 3.15 -39.84 -34.13
C THR A 67 4.23 -39.19 -34.98
N LYS A 68 3.96 -38.88 -36.25
CA LYS A 68 4.89 -38.23 -37.20
C LYS A 68 4.42 -36.82 -37.50
N GLU A 69 5.33 -35.98 -37.95
CA GLU A 69 5.00 -34.62 -38.38
C GLU A 69 3.97 -34.67 -39.54
N ILE A 70 2.98 -33.77 -39.49
CA ILE A 70 2.04 -33.56 -40.59
C ILE A 70 2.86 -33.18 -41.81
N PRO A 71 2.57 -33.72 -43.03
CA PRO A 71 3.26 -33.33 -44.24
C PRO A 71 3.17 -31.81 -44.46
N HIS A 72 4.31 -31.18 -44.79
CA HIS A 72 4.32 -29.76 -45.08
C HIS A 72 3.47 -29.47 -46.33
N LEU A 73 2.66 -28.41 -46.23
CA LEU A 73 1.82 -27.95 -47.33
C LEU A 73 2.69 -27.52 -48.51
N PRO A 74 2.52 -28.09 -49.70
CA PRO A 74 3.26 -27.67 -50.91
C PRO A 74 2.90 -26.23 -51.30
N SER A 75 3.87 -25.49 -51.86
CA SER A 75 3.63 -24.12 -52.31
C SER A 75 2.53 -24.07 -53.36
N GLY A 76 1.51 -23.23 -53.15
CA GLY A 76 0.38 -23.05 -54.06
C GLY A 76 -0.78 -24.03 -53.89
N VAL A 77 -0.71 -24.91 -52.90
CA VAL A 77 -1.81 -25.81 -52.51
C VAL A 77 -2.54 -25.19 -51.31
N SER A 78 -3.85 -25.11 -51.35
CA SER A 78 -4.69 -24.61 -50.22
C SER A 78 -5.69 -25.63 -49.71
N THR A 79 -5.82 -26.79 -50.38
CA THR A 79 -6.84 -27.79 -50.06
C THR A 79 -6.24 -29.18 -49.86
N SER A 80 -6.88 -29.99 -49.02
CA SER A 80 -6.52 -31.40 -48.86
C SER A 80 -7.71 -32.29 -48.62
N TRP A 81 -7.58 -33.56 -48.97
CA TRP A 81 -8.46 -34.65 -48.60
C TRP A 81 -7.75 -35.57 -47.61
N THR A 82 -8.45 -35.93 -46.54
CA THR A 82 -8.00 -36.95 -45.59
C THR A 82 -9.00 -38.10 -45.65
N ARG A 83 -8.52 -39.34 -45.79
CA ARG A 83 -9.36 -40.53 -45.68
C ARG A 83 -8.96 -41.38 -44.48
N ILE A 84 -9.96 -41.78 -43.69
CA ILE A 84 -9.81 -42.57 -42.47
C ILE A 84 -10.66 -43.82 -42.58
N SER A 85 -10.08 -44.99 -42.46
CA SER A 85 -10.85 -46.23 -42.38
C SER A 85 -11.46 -46.36 -40.98
N ILE A 86 -12.77 -46.34 -40.92
CA ILE A 86 -13.51 -46.52 -39.66
C ILE A 86 -13.41 -48.00 -39.25
N PRO A 87 -12.85 -48.33 -38.08
CA PRO A 87 -12.79 -49.72 -37.62
C PRO A 87 -14.19 -50.25 -37.28
N ASN A 88 -14.33 -51.57 -37.24
CA ASN A 88 -15.60 -52.19 -36.77
C ASN A 88 -15.82 -51.85 -35.28
N PHE A 89 -17.00 -51.39 -34.97
CA PHE A 89 -17.40 -51.01 -33.60
C PHE A 89 -18.79 -51.57 -33.24
N SER A 90 -19.06 -51.64 -31.93
CA SER A 90 -20.35 -52.08 -31.39
C SER A 90 -20.87 -51.18 -30.29
N TYR A 91 -20.66 -49.85 -30.42
CA TYR A 91 -21.13 -48.86 -29.48
C TYR A 91 -22.63 -48.59 -29.68
N ILE A 92 -23.38 -48.26 -28.62
CA ILE A 92 -24.82 -47.93 -28.71
C ILE A 92 -25.00 -46.57 -29.41
N SER A 93 -24.23 -45.60 -29.06
CA SER A 93 -24.20 -44.27 -29.63
C SER A 93 -22.76 -43.92 -30.12
N PRO A 94 -22.34 -44.48 -31.26
CA PRO A 94 -20.95 -44.27 -31.72
C PRO A 94 -20.72 -42.83 -32.15
N SER A 95 -19.54 -42.31 -31.82
CA SER A 95 -19.09 -41.01 -32.29
C SER A 95 -17.60 -41.05 -32.58
N ILE A 96 -17.16 -40.19 -33.51
CA ILE A 96 -15.76 -39.95 -33.81
C ILE A 96 -15.35 -38.59 -33.24
N TYR A 97 -14.26 -38.59 -32.52
CA TYR A 97 -13.66 -37.39 -31.92
C TYR A 97 -12.33 -37.10 -32.59
N ILE A 98 -12.18 -35.87 -33.13
CA ILE A 98 -10.95 -35.34 -33.69
C ILE A 98 -10.59 -34.14 -32.82
N ASP A 99 -9.54 -34.28 -32.02
CA ASP A 99 -9.14 -33.25 -31.07
C ASP A 99 -8.66 -31.97 -31.75
N THR A 100 -7.82 -32.09 -32.78
CA THR A 100 -7.25 -30.94 -33.49
C THR A 100 -7.22 -31.19 -35.01
N LEU A 101 -7.99 -30.39 -35.74
CA LEU A 101 -8.00 -30.34 -37.21
C LEU A 101 -7.72 -28.91 -37.68
N TYR A 102 -6.68 -28.73 -38.46
CA TYR A 102 -6.33 -27.43 -39.04
C TYR A 102 -7.02 -27.19 -40.38
N ALA A 103 -7.94 -26.24 -40.45
CA ALA A 103 -8.64 -25.82 -41.65
C ALA A 103 -9.39 -24.50 -41.40
N LEU A 104 -9.81 -23.81 -42.47
CA LEU A 104 -10.81 -22.73 -42.42
C LEU A 104 -12.17 -23.23 -42.87
N HIS A 105 -12.19 -24.06 -43.93
CA HIS A 105 -13.40 -24.70 -44.43
C HIS A 105 -13.25 -26.21 -44.27
N VAL A 106 -14.28 -26.85 -43.76
CA VAL A 106 -14.28 -28.29 -43.47
C VAL A 106 -15.58 -28.92 -43.99
N LYS A 107 -15.45 -30.01 -44.74
CA LYS A 107 -16.59 -30.89 -45.09
C LYS A 107 -16.23 -32.32 -44.74
N VAL A 108 -17.13 -33.02 -44.08
CA VAL A 108 -16.89 -34.41 -43.65
C VAL A 108 -17.96 -35.30 -44.24
N TYR A 109 -17.48 -36.38 -44.88
CA TYR A 109 -18.35 -37.36 -45.53
C TYR A 109 -18.11 -38.77 -44.97
N VAL A 110 -19.13 -39.57 -44.86
CA VAL A 110 -19.00 -41.03 -44.73
C VAL A 110 -19.37 -41.62 -46.08
N ASN A 111 -18.41 -42.20 -46.77
CA ASN A 111 -18.47 -42.46 -48.23
C ASN A 111 -18.91 -41.20 -48.99
N ASP A 112 -20.11 -41.22 -49.58
CA ASP A 112 -20.63 -40.09 -50.35
C ASP A 112 -21.67 -39.25 -49.57
N ARG A 113 -21.94 -39.59 -48.29
CA ARG A 113 -22.92 -38.89 -47.46
C ARG A 113 -22.24 -37.79 -46.66
N LEU A 114 -22.57 -36.53 -46.93
CA LEU A 114 -22.15 -35.37 -46.12
C LEU A 114 -22.74 -35.46 -44.72
N ILE A 115 -21.92 -35.43 -43.67
CA ILE A 115 -22.32 -35.50 -42.27
C ILE A 115 -22.03 -34.20 -41.52
N PHE A 116 -21.07 -33.39 -42.02
CA PHE A 116 -20.72 -32.12 -41.41
C PHE A 116 -20.14 -31.15 -42.44
N GLU A 117 -20.51 -29.85 -42.31
CA GLU A 117 -19.97 -28.77 -43.12
C GLU A 117 -19.89 -27.50 -42.28
N GLU A 118 -18.77 -26.81 -42.27
CA GLU A 118 -18.57 -25.53 -41.60
C GLU A 118 -17.61 -24.67 -42.38
N ASP A 119 -18.00 -23.38 -42.54
CA ASP A 119 -17.20 -22.34 -43.18
C ASP A 119 -16.89 -21.26 -42.16
N ARG A 120 -15.59 -21.00 -41.93
CA ARG A 120 -15.14 -19.91 -41.07
C ARG A 120 -14.63 -18.75 -41.90
N ASN A 121 -15.23 -17.58 -41.70
CA ASN A 121 -14.80 -16.32 -42.33
C ASN A 121 -13.81 -15.53 -41.45
N TYR A 122 -13.10 -16.21 -40.53
CA TYR A 122 -12.11 -15.65 -39.63
C TYR A 122 -10.89 -16.57 -39.52
N ILE A 123 -9.72 -16.04 -39.08
CA ILE A 123 -8.42 -16.73 -39.22
C ILE A 123 -8.21 -17.92 -38.27
N LYS A 124 -9.08 -18.19 -37.32
CA LYS A 124 -8.87 -19.33 -36.41
C LYS A 124 -9.07 -20.65 -37.14
N ASP A 125 -7.99 -21.32 -37.44
CA ASP A 125 -7.93 -22.55 -38.27
C ASP A 125 -7.99 -23.85 -37.45
N ASN A 126 -8.14 -23.79 -36.15
CA ASN A 126 -8.16 -24.95 -35.28
C ASN A 126 -9.61 -25.39 -34.98
N TYR A 127 -9.96 -26.61 -35.36
CA TYR A 127 -11.21 -27.28 -35.04
C TYR A 127 -10.99 -28.39 -34.02
N SER A 128 -11.99 -28.60 -33.16
CA SER A 128 -12.20 -29.83 -32.42
C SER A 128 -13.58 -30.36 -32.82
N LEU A 129 -13.67 -31.57 -33.33
CA LEU A 129 -14.90 -32.14 -33.89
C LEU A 129 -15.32 -33.37 -33.11
N LEU A 130 -16.62 -33.42 -32.75
CA LEU A 130 -17.28 -34.61 -32.23
C LEU A 130 -18.48 -34.90 -33.11
N LEU A 131 -18.34 -35.89 -33.98
CA LEU A 131 -19.35 -36.20 -34.99
C LEU A 131 -20.08 -37.54 -34.66
N PRO A 132 -21.39 -37.56 -34.63
CA PRO A 132 -22.15 -38.80 -34.41
C PRO A 132 -22.04 -39.71 -35.65
N LEU A 133 -21.81 -40.97 -35.40
CA LEU A 133 -21.84 -42.02 -36.40
C LEU A 133 -23.06 -42.90 -36.26
N SER A 134 -23.48 -43.57 -37.33
CA SER A 134 -24.52 -44.60 -37.30
C SER A 134 -23.88 -46.00 -37.28
N GLN A 135 -24.64 -47.01 -36.86
CA GLN A 135 -24.14 -48.38 -36.87
C GLN A 135 -23.79 -48.86 -38.30
N SER A 136 -24.41 -48.30 -39.33
CA SER A 136 -24.10 -48.57 -40.72
C SER A 136 -22.77 -48.02 -41.18
N ASP A 137 -22.15 -47.12 -40.41
CA ASP A 137 -20.87 -46.49 -40.75
C ASP A 137 -19.68 -47.34 -40.26
N SER A 138 -19.94 -48.44 -39.58
CA SER A 138 -18.91 -49.39 -39.13
C SER A 138 -18.25 -50.09 -40.30
N GLY A 139 -16.92 -49.98 -40.37
CA GLY A 139 -16.12 -50.52 -41.46
C GLY A 139 -16.06 -49.65 -42.73
N GLU A 140 -16.78 -48.54 -42.76
CA GLU A 140 -16.80 -47.60 -43.88
C GLU A 140 -15.63 -46.63 -43.89
N THR A 141 -15.54 -45.75 -44.89
CA THR A 141 -14.46 -44.76 -45.00
C THR A 141 -15.00 -43.35 -44.75
N LEU A 142 -14.31 -42.64 -43.82
CA LEU A 142 -14.55 -41.23 -43.59
C LEU A 142 -13.62 -40.42 -44.48
N TYR A 143 -14.18 -39.44 -45.18
CA TYR A 143 -13.46 -38.46 -45.99
C TYR A 143 -13.65 -37.09 -45.39
N ILE A 144 -12.51 -36.35 -45.19
CA ILE A 144 -12.51 -34.99 -44.69
C ILE A 144 -11.84 -34.12 -45.74
N TRP A 145 -12.59 -33.19 -46.28
CA TRP A 145 -12.06 -32.13 -47.14
C TRP A 145 -11.77 -30.91 -46.25
N THR A 146 -10.60 -30.32 -46.44
CA THR A 146 -10.14 -29.16 -45.70
C THR A 146 -9.55 -28.13 -46.62
N GLU A 147 -9.76 -26.83 -46.34
CA GLU A 147 -9.16 -25.69 -47.01
C GLU A 147 -8.54 -24.75 -45.99
N THR A 148 -7.40 -24.17 -46.32
CA THR A 148 -6.67 -23.24 -45.44
C THR A 148 -6.03 -22.12 -46.24
N LEU A 149 -5.82 -20.97 -45.56
CA LEU A 149 -4.96 -19.88 -46.04
C LEU A 149 -3.62 -19.83 -45.27
N GLN A 150 -3.36 -20.80 -44.39
CA GLN A 150 -2.16 -20.88 -43.55
C GLN A 150 -1.24 -22.01 -44.04
N ASP A 151 -0.01 -22.06 -43.49
CA ASP A 151 1.02 -23.06 -43.84
C ASP A 151 0.76 -24.46 -43.28
N ARG A 152 -0.40 -24.71 -42.66
CA ARG A 152 -0.75 -25.99 -42.02
C ARG A 152 -2.19 -26.40 -42.33
N ILE A 153 -2.39 -27.70 -42.52
CA ILE A 153 -3.69 -28.27 -42.88
C ILE A 153 -3.76 -29.74 -42.41
N GLY A 154 -4.95 -30.20 -42.01
CA GLY A 154 -5.21 -31.60 -41.70
C GLY A 154 -5.18 -31.92 -40.21
N ILE A 155 -5.25 -33.21 -39.87
CA ILE A 155 -5.39 -33.73 -38.49
C ILE A 155 -4.02 -33.77 -37.81
N LYS A 156 -3.94 -33.21 -36.60
CA LYS A 156 -2.71 -33.17 -35.79
C LYS A 156 -2.55 -34.38 -34.89
N ASN A 157 -3.59 -34.76 -34.17
CA ASN A 157 -3.58 -35.77 -33.11
C ASN A 157 -4.34 -37.05 -33.56
N GLU A 158 -4.35 -38.06 -32.70
CA GLU A 158 -5.08 -39.28 -32.92
C GLU A 158 -6.60 -39.00 -33.07
N VAL A 159 -7.26 -39.84 -33.85
CA VAL A 159 -8.71 -39.80 -34.01
C VAL A 159 -9.29 -40.92 -33.16
N VAL A 160 -10.25 -40.58 -32.30
CA VAL A 160 -10.83 -41.52 -31.33
C VAL A 160 -12.26 -41.86 -31.69
N ILE A 161 -12.60 -43.15 -31.73
CA ILE A 161 -14.00 -43.63 -31.88
C ILE A 161 -14.42 -44.27 -30.59
N GLY A 162 -15.64 -43.91 -30.12
CA GLY A 162 -16.15 -44.43 -28.85
C GLY A 162 -17.64 -44.09 -28.65
N GLU A 163 -18.09 -44.34 -27.44
CA GLU A 163 -19.45 -43.98 -27.01
C GLU A 163 -19.57 -42.46 -26.87
N HIS A 164 -20.58 -41.87 -27.48
CA HIS A 164 -20.82 -40.42 -27.50
C HIS A 164 -20.76 -39.78 -26.11
N ASN A 165 -21.47 -40.39 -25.13
CA ASN A 165 -21.52 -39.87 -23.77
C ASN A 165 -20.17 -39.81 -23.04
N LEU A 166 -19.18 -40.56 -23.50
CA LEU A 166 -17.85 -40.60 -22.93
C LEU A 166 -16.96 -39.58 -23.62
N LEU A 167 -16.98 -39.53 -24.95
CA LEU A 167 -16.20 -38.62 -25.76
C LEU A 167 -16.61 -37.14 -25.57
N ILE A 168 -17.90 -36.88 -25.31
CA ILE A 168 -18.42 -35.52 -25.06
C ILE A 168 -17.78 -34.87 -23.85
N ASN A 169 -17.42 -35.66 -22.82
CA ASN A 169 -16.71 -35.12 -21.67
C ASN A 169 -15.36 -34.55 -22.03
N ASP A 170 -14.60 -35.24 -22.85
CA ASP A 170 -13.28 -34.77 -23.29
C ASP A 170 -13.40 -33.61 -24.28
N TYR A 171 -14.39 -33.68 -25.16
CA TYR A 171 -14.75 -32.60 -26.09
C TYR A 171 -15.12 -31.29 -25.38
N ILE A 172 -15.95 -31.36 -24.30
CA ILE A 172 -16.35 -30.17 -23.52
C ILE A 172 -15.20 -29.68 -22.65
N LYS A 173 -14.41 -30.58 -22.05
CA LYS A 173 -13.28 -30.19 -21.20
C LYS A 173 -12.19 -29.47 -22.00
N ASN A 174 -12.07 -29.75 -23.29
CA ASN A 174 -11.11 -29.10 -24.15
C ASN A 174 -11.39 -27.59 -24.20
N GLY A 175 -10.50 -26.79 -23.63
CA GLY A 175 -10.59 -25.34 -23.57
C GLY A 175 -11.54 -24.76 -22.51
N LEU A 176 -12.42 -25.55 -21.86
CA LEU A 176 -13.33 -25.02 -20.82
C LEU A 176 -12.58 -24.43 -19.63
N SER A 177 -11.45 -25.01 -19.26
CA SER A 177 -10.57 -24.49 -18.18
C SER A 177 -10.11 -23.05 -18.46
N ASP A 178 -9.87 -22.71 -19.73
CA ASP A 178 -9.42 -21.38 -20.14
C ASP A 178 -10.53 -20.35 -20.06
N VAL A 179 -11.74 -20.76 -20.41
CA VAL A 179 -12.94 -19.93 -20.27
C VAL A 179 -13.23 -19.65 -18.80
N ILE A 180 -13.16 -20.68 -17.94
CA ILE A 180 -13.38 -20.50 -16.48
C ILE A 180 -12.32 -19.55 -15.89
N LEU A 181 -11.05 -19.75 -16.20
CA LEU A 181 -9.97 -18.89 -15.75
C LEU A 181 -10.14 -17.45 -16.26
N GLY A 182 -10.47 -17.29 -17.54
CA GLY A 182 -10.71 -15.99 -18.13
C GLY A 182 -11.90 -15.26 -17.52
N CYS A 183 -13.00 -15.95 -17.26
CA CYS A 183 -14.17 -15.41 -16.55
C CYS A 183 -13.81 -14.99 -15.12
N ALA A 184 -12.99 -15.77 -14.40
CA ALA A 184 -12.51 -15.41 -13.07
C ALA A 184 -11.68 -14.12 -13.09
N PHE A 185 -10.75 -13.98 -14.03
CA PHE A 185 -9.99 -12.75 -14.21
C PHE A 185 -10.88 -11.56 -14.56
N PHE A 186 -11.84 -11.73 -15.44
CA PHE A 186 -12.78 -10.68 -15.82
C PHE A 186 -13.64 -10.20 -14.65
N LEU A 187 -14.12 -11.12 -13.81
CA LEU A 187 -14.84 -10.78 -12.59
C LEU A 187 -13.97 -9.99 -11.61
N VAL A 188 -12.73 -10.42 -11.39
CA VAL A 188 -11.76 -9.67 -10.55
C VAL A 188 -11.52 -8.27 -11.12
N ALA A 189 -11.38 -8.14 -12.44
CA ALA A 189 -11.18 -6.86 -13.10
C ALA A 189 -12.38 -5.91 -12.89
N ILE A 190 -13.62 -6.41 -13.00
CA ILE A 190 -14.84 -5.64 -12.72
C ILE A 190 -14.84 -5.14 -11.28
N VAL A 191 -14.58 -6.02 -10.32
CA VAL A 191 -14.54 -5.66 -8.89
C VAL A 191 -13.48 -4.60 -8.62
N LEU A 192 -12.28 -4.73 -9.19
CA LEU A 192 -11.22 -3.73 -9.07
C LEU A 192 -11.61 -2.41 -9.74
N PHE A 193 -12.23 -2.46 -10.91
CA PHE A 193 -12.66 -1.25 -11.62
C PHE A 193 -13.72 -0.48 -10.83
N ILE A 194 -14.76 -1.16 -10.32
CA ILE A 194 -15.77 -0.56 -9.45
C ILE A 194 -15.11 0.01 -8.19
N SER A 195 -14.22 -0.76 -7.56
CA SER A 195 -13.48 -0.30 -6.37
C SER A 195 -12.65 0.95 -6.65
N SER A 196 -12.12 1.09 -7.87
CA SER A 196 -11.30 2.24 -8.26
C SER A 196 -12.08 3.56 -8.22
N LEU A 197 -13.40 3.53 -8.45
CA LEU A 197 -14.28 4.72 -8.42
C LEU A 197 -14.41 5.32 -7.01
N TYR A 198 -14.20 4.52 -5.97
CA TYR A 198 -14.29 4.91 -4.56
C TYR A 198 -12.93 5.27 -3.94
N ILE A 199 -11.85 5.17 -4.72
CA ILE A 199 -10.49 5.44 -4.27
C ILE A 199 -10.11 6.89 -4.57
N ASN A 200 -9.20 7.46 -3.76
CA ASN A 200 -8.64 8.78 -3.98
C ASN A 200 -8.00 8.86 -5.40
N ARG A 201 -8.12 10.02 -6.03
CA ARG A 201 -7.63 10.28 -7.41
C ARG A 201 -6.19 9.87 -7.66
N ASP A 202 -5.34 9.95 -6.63
CA ASP A 202 -3.92 9.57 -6.73
C ASP A 202 -3.71 8.09 -7.04
N TYR A 203 -4.58 7.21 -6.53
CA TYR A 203 -4.51 5.75 -6.71
C TYR A 203 -5.45 5.22 -7.78
N PHE A 204 -6.44 6.02 -8.22
CA PHE A 204 -7.40 5.64 -9.26
C PHE A 204 -6.70 5.07 -10.49
N SER A 205 -5.70 5.79 -11.02
CA SER A 205 -4.98 5.38 -12.23
C SER A 205 -4.23 4.05 -12.07
N SER A 206 -3.69 3.76 -10.88
CA SER A 206 -2.98 2.50 -10.60
C SER A 206 -3.94 1.32 -10.52
N VAL A 207 -5.07 1.49 -9.81
CA VAL A 207 -6.08 0.43 -9.66
C VAL A 207 -6.80 0.17 -10.97
N ALA A 208 -7.17 1.24 -11.70
CA ALA A 208 -7.82 1.13 -13.00
C ALA A 208 -6.91 0.46 -14.04
N SER A 209 -5.61 0.81 -14.10
CA SER A 209 -4.68 0.15 -15.00
C SER A 209 -4.48 -1.33 -14.66
N LEU A 210 -4.44 -1.69 -13.36
CA LEU A 210 -4.40 -3.09 -12.95
C LEU A 210 -5.68 -3.84 -13.37
N ALA A 211 -6.85 -3.22 -13.19
CA ALA A 211 -8.11 -3.80 -13.65
C ALA A 211 -8.13 -4.06 -15.16
N VAL A 212 -7.61 -3.10 -15.96
CA VAL A 212 -7.47 -3.28 -17.41
C VAL A 212 -6.50 -4.41 -17.74
N VAL A 213 -5.35 -4.51 -17.06
CA VAL A 213 -4.38 -5.61 -17.28
C VAL A 213 -5.04 -6.96 -17.01
N ILE A 214 -5.70 -7.12 -15.85
CA ILE A 214 -6.34 -8.38 -15.48
C ILE A 214 -7.51 -8.69 -16.41
N GLY A 215 -8.35 -7.70 -16.74
CA GLY A 215 -9.49 -7.86 -17.64
C GLY A 215 -9.07 -8.23 -19.06
N SER A 216 -8.06 -7.57 -19.61
CA SER A 216 -7.49 -7.91 -20.91
C SER A 216 -6.92 -9.33 -20.93
N THR A 217 -6.20 -9.72 -19.86
CA THR A 217 -5.68 -11.10 -19.74
C THR A 217 -6.82 -12.12 -19.68
N GLY A 218 -7.93 -11.80 -18.98
CA GLY A 218 -9.13 -12.63 -18.95
C GLY A 218 -9.77 -12.80 -20.34
N ILE A 219 -9.92 -11.70 -21.07
CA ILE A 219 -10.46 -11.74 -22.43
C ILE A 219 -9.54 -12.56 -23.35
N LEU A 220 -8.21 -12.35 -23.27
CA LEU A 220 -7.24 -13.14 -24.03
C LEU A 220 -7.35 -14.65 -23.73
N SER A 221 -7.52 -15.03 -22.46
CA SER A 221 -7.69 -16.43 -22.07
C SER A 221 -8.97 -17.05 -22.69
N ILE A 222 -10.08 -16.31 -22.66
CA ILE A 222 -11.37 -16.76 -23.23
C ILE A 222 -11.28 -16.87 -24.74
N THR A 223 -10.76 -15.83 -25.42
CA THR A 223 -10.73 -15.76 -26.87
C THR A 223 -9.67 -16.66 -27.50
N TYR A 224 -8.63 -17.03 -26.76
CA TYR A 224 -7.63 -18.01 -27.22
C TYR A 224 -8.15 -19.46 -27.10
N SER A 225 -9.11 -19.72 -26.23
CA SER A 225 -9.65 -21.04 -25.99
C SER A 225 -10.35 -21.61 -27.25
N PRO A 226 -10.12 -22.89 -27.58
CA PRO A 226 -10.87 -23.58 -28.65
C PRO A 226 -12.38 -23.65 -28.38
N PHE A 227 -12.77 -23.65 -27.11
CA PHE A 227 -14.17 -23.83 -26.66
C PHE A 227 -15.14 -22.88 -27.34
N ILE A 228 -14.79 -21.57 -27.44
CA ILE A 228 -15.68 -20.58 -28.08
C ILE A 228 -15.90 -20.90 -29.55
N TYR A 229 -14.84 -21.25 -30.27
CA TYR A 229 -14.92 -21.54 -31.70
C TYR A 229 -15.57 -22.88 -32.02
N THR A 230 -15.55 -23.81 -31.08
CA THR A 230 -16.15 -25.12 -31.19
C THR A 230 -17.65 -25.11 -30.95
N PHE A 231 -18.11 -24.39 -29.89
CA PHE A 231 -19.52 -24.39 -29.51
C PHE A 231 -20.32 -23.18 -30.00
N TYR A 232 -19.61 -22.10 -30.39
CA TYR A 232 -20.19 -20.81 -30.79
C TYR A 232 -19.46 -20.24 -31.99
N SER A 233 -19.36 -21.00 -33.08
CA SER A 233 -18.60 -20.61 -34.28
C SER A 233 -19.05 -19.27 -34.87
N ASP A 234 -20.36 -18.95 -34.79
CA ASP A 234 -20.93 -17.66 -35.23
C ASP A 234 -20.31 -16.46 -34.48
N LEU A 235 -19.85 -16.67 -33.23
CA LEU A 235 -19.18 -15.64 -32.45
C LEU A 235 -17.67 -15.52 -32.74
N GLY A 236 -17.13 -16.37 -33.61
CA GLY A 236 -15.69 -16.41 -33.88
C GLY A 236 -15.13 -15.09 -34.38
N ALA A 237 -15.80 -14.43 -35.33
CA ALA A 237 -15.37 -13.11 -35.83
C ALA A 237 -15.37 -12.03 -34.71
N ILE A 238 -16.41 -12.03 -33.87
CA ILE A 238 -16.52 -11.12 -32.73
C ILE A 238 -15.44 -11.43 -31.70
N SER A 239 -15.16 -12.72 -31.45
CA SER A 239 -14.11 -13.16 -30.53
C SER A 239 -12.73 -12.65 -30.95
N ASN A 240 -12.41 -12.66 -32.26
CA ASN A 240 -11.14 -12.10 -32.77
C ASN A 240 -11.05 -10.58 -32.53
N VAL A 241 -12.13 -9.83 -32.70
CA VAL A 241 -12.15 -8.40 -32.38
C VAL A 241 -11.87 -8.17 -30.89
N PHE A 242 -12.46 -8.95 -30.00
CA PHE A 242 -12.17 -8.85 -28.55
C PHE A 242 -10.73 -9.23 -28.21
N LEU A 243 -10.15 -10.21 -28.90
CA LEU A 243 -8.73 -10.56 -28.75
C LEU A 243 -7.82 -9.38 -29.09
N ASP A 244 -8.07 -8.71 -30.21
CA ASP A 244 -7.32 -7.55 -30.67
C ASP A 244 -7.49 -6.36 -29.68
N LEU A 245 -8.73 -6.04 -29.27
CA LEU A 245 -9.01 -4.99 -28.30
C LEU A 245 -8.32 -5.25 -26.95
N ALA A 246 -8.33 -6.50 -26.49
CA ALA A 246 -7.65 -6.90 -25.27
C ALA A 246 -6.12 -6.71 -25.39
N LEU A 247 -5.53 -7.08 -26.50
CA LEU A 247 -4.09 -6.90 -26.75
C LEU A 247 -3.71 -5.42 -26.84
N PHE A 248 -4.49 -4.61 -27.57
CA PHE A 248 -4.24 -3.17 -27.73
C PHE A 248 -4.39 -2.39 -26.41
N SER A 249 -5.22 -2.87 -25.49
CA SER A 249 -5.38 -2.27 -24.16
C SER A 249 -4.36 -2.78 -23.14
N LEU A 250 -3.97 -4.05 -23.20
CA LEU A 250 -3.04 -4.69 -22.27
C LEU A 250 -1.67 -4.01 -22.24
N LEU A 251 -1.08 -3.77 -23.43
CA LEU A 251 0.27 -3.25 -23.56
C LEU A 251 0.46 -1.87 -22.90
N PRO A 252 -0.33 -0.84 -23.26
CA PRO A 252 -0.21 0.46 -22.61
C PRO A 252 -0.65 0.45 -21.15
N ALA A 253 -1.63 -0.39 -20.75
CA ALA A 253 -2.08 -0.49 -19.38
C ALA A 253 -1.00 -1.09 -18.47
N LEU A 254 -0.29 -2.13 -18.90
CA LEU A 254 0.82 -2.71 -18.16
C LEU A 254 1.97 -1.71 -17.98
N THR A 255 2.32 -0.96 -19.05
CA THR A 255 3.35 0.08 -18.96
C THR A 255 2.90 1.24 -18.06
N LEU A 256 1.62 1.63 -18.09
CA LEU A 256 1.06 2.64 -17.18
C LEU A 256 1.13 2.18 -15.73
N LEU A 257 0.73 0.95 -15.45
CA LEU A 257 0.82 0.37 -14.12
C LEU A 257 2.26 0.37 -13.62
N PHE A 258 3.20 -0.05 -14.47
CA PHE A 258 4.63 -0.02 -14.16
C PHE A 258 5.14 1.41 -13.88
N GLU A 259 4.76 2.40 -14.72
CA GLU A 259 5.10 3.81 -14.51
C GLU A 259 4.56 4.32 -13.17
N LYS A 260 3.35 3.92 -12.78
CA LYS A 260 2.75 4.31 -11.50
C LYS A 260 3.40 3.64 -10.29
N ILE A 261 3.92 2.41 -10.46
CA ILE A 261 4.62 1.69 -9.41
C ILE A 261 6.06 2.19 -9.23
N PHE A 262 6.82 2.36 -10.31
CA PHE A 262 8.27 2.62 -10.25
C PHE A 262 8.67 4.01 -10.71
N GLY A 263 7.72 4.80 -11.23
CA GLY A 263 7.97 6.12 -11.79
C GLY A 263 8.28 6.10 -13.28
N SER A 264 8.48 7.28 -13.86
CA SER A 264 8.69 7.45 -15.30
C SER A 264 10.07 7.01 -15.81
N GLY A 265 10.98 6.59 -14.90
CA GLY A 265 12.35 6.19 -15.23
C GLY A 265 13.27 7.36 -15.59
N LYS A 266 14.56 7.05 -15.82
CA LYS A 266 15.55 8.05 -16.26
C LYS A 266 15.13 8.60 -17.63
N TYR A 267 15.17 9.92 -17.81
CA TYR A 267 14.70 10.62 -19.02
C TYR A 267 13.24 10.35 -19.39
N ALA A 268 12.41 9.93 -18.44
CA ALA A 268 10.99 9.58 -18.64
C ALA A 268 10.77 8.51 -19.72
N ILE A 269 11.70 7.53 -19.84
CA ILE A 269 11.68 6.52 -20.90
C ILE A 269 10.42 5.65 -20.87
N VAL A 270 9.96 5.25 -19.66
CA VAL A 270 8.75 4.45 -19.49
C VAL A 270 7.52 5.24 -19.94
N ARG A 271 7.43 6.53 -19.58
CA ARG A 271 6.33 7.41 -20.01
C ARG A 271 6.31 7.61 -21.52
N ARG A 272 7.47 7.85 -22.13
CA ARG A 272 7.58 8.03 -23.61
C ARG A 272 7.20 6.75 -24.35
N PHE A 273 7.64 5.61 -23.83
CA PHE A 273 7.30 4.31 -24.42
C PHE A 273 5.79 4.04 -24.31
N ARG A 274 5.17 4.32 -23.16
CA ARG A 274 3.72 4.23 -23.00
C ARG A 274 2.96 5.15 -23.97
N GLN A 275 3.40 6.39 -24.14
CA GLN A 275 2.77 7.32 -25.08
C GLN A 275 2.84 6.77 -26.51
N PHE A 276 4.00 6.22 -26.91
CA PHE A 276 4.13 5.53 -28.17
C PHE A 276 3.14 4.36 -28.31
N GLN A 277 3.02 3.51 -27.28
CA GLN A 277 2.07 2.39 -27.27
C GLN A 277 0.61 2.85 -27.40
N VAL A 278 0.22 3.92 -26.71
CA VAL A 278 -1.15 4.46 -26.83
C VAL A 278 -1.43 4.95 -28.24
N ILE A 279 -0.49 5.69 -28.85
CA ILE A 279 -0.62 6.17 -30.23
C ILE A 279 -0.71 4.97 -31.18
N TYR A 280 0.15 3.97 -31.01
CA TYR A 280 0.18 2.78 -31.83
C TYR A 280 -1.10 1.94 -31.70
N SER A 281 -1.59 1.71 -30.47
CA SER A 281 -2.86 1.01 -30.23
C SER A 281 -4.04 1.76 -30.86
N SER A 282 -4.06 3.10 -30.79
CA SER A 282 -5.09 3.91 -31.45
C SER A 282 -5.01 3.78 -32.99
N PHE A 283 -3.81 3.69 -33.53
CA PHE A 283 -3.62 3.44 -34.97
C PHE A 283 -4.13 2.04 -35.36
N CYS A 284 -3.83 0.99 -34.57
CA CYS A 284 -4.35 -0.36 -34.82
C CYS A 284 -5.88 -0.40 -34.77
N LEU A 285 -6.50 0.32 -33.82
CA LEU A 285 -7.96 0.46 -33.76
C LEU A 285 -8.55 1.13 -34.99
N LEU A 286 -7.86 2.14 -35.51
CA LEU A 286 -8.27 2.79 -36.76
C LEU A 286 -8.15 1.82 -37.95
N CYS A 287 -7.06 1.05 -38.06
CA CYS A 287 -6.89 0.02 -39.06
C CYS A 287 -7.98 -1.06 -38.98
N LEU A 288 -8.33 -1.52 -37.77
CA LEU A 288 -9.43 -2.45 -37.53
C LEU A 288 -10.76 -1.90 -38.08
N LEU A 289 -11.06 -0.64 -37.76
CA LEU A 289 -12.28 0.02 -38.19
C LEU A 289 -12.33 0.14 -39.74
N ILE A 290 -11.23 0.56 -40.37
CA ILE A 290 -11.12 0.67 -41.83
C ILE A 290 -11.29 -0.71 -42.49
N ASN A 291 -10.64 -1.74 -41.96
CA ASN A 291 -10.78 -3.09 -42.48
C ASN A 291 -12.21 -3.61 -42.37
N PHE A 292 -12.89 -3.35 -41.23
CA PHE A 292 -14.30 -3.72 -41.03
C PHE A 292 -15.22 -2.98 -42.03
N LEU A 293 -15.04 -1.67 -42.23
CA LEU A 293 -15.85 -0.87 -43.15
C LEU A 293 -15.61 -1.24 -44.64
N SER A 294 -14.43 -1.78 -44.97
CA SER A 294 -14.06 -2.20 -46.35
C SER A 294 -14.32 -3.68 -46.60
N ASN A 295 -15.18 -4.35 -45.81
CA ASN A 295 -15.46 -5.78 -45.93
C ASN A 295 -14.17 -6.64 -46.01
N ASN A 296 -13.23 -6.39 -45.11
CA ASN A 296 -11.97 -7.11 -44.96
C ASN A 296 -11.00 -7.00 -46.17
N SER A 297 -11.18 -5.99 -47.05
CA SER A 297 -10.31 -5.81 -48.22
C SER A 297 -8.84 -5.52 -47.89
N TYR A 298 -8.55 -5.05 -46.67
CA TYR A 298 -7.19 -4.72 -46.17
C TYR A 298 -6.71 -5.67 -45.08
N ILE A 299 -7.22 -6.89 -45.03
CA ILE A 299 -6.98 -7.83 -43.95
C ILE A 299 -5.50 -8.18 -43.77
N GLU A 300 -4.75 -8.39 -44.83
CA GLU A 300 -3.31 -8.71 -44.79
C GLU A 300 -2.50 -7.57 -44.16
N PHE A 301 -2.77 -6.33 -44.59
CA PHE A 301 -2.13 -5.15 -43.99
C PHE A 301 -2.49 -5.00 -42.50
N TYR A 302 -3.76 -5.20 -42.19
CA TYR A 302 -4.22 -5.15 -40.78
C TYR A 302 -3.48 -6.17 -39.95
N TYR A 303 -3.35 -7.43 -40.38
CA TYR A 303 -2.63 -8.45 -39.61
C TYR A 303 -1.14 -8.19 -39.53
N PHE A 304 -0.50 -7.68 -40.58
CA PHE A 304 0.88 -7.27 -40.47
C PHE A 304 1.09 -6.25 -39.37
N VAL A 305 0.21 -5.27 -39.26
CA VAL A 305 0.28 -4.25 -38.22
C VAL A 305 -0.13 -4.82 -36.84
N SER A 306 -1.28 -5.49 -36.73
CA SER A 306 -1.87 -5.91 -35.47
C SER A 306 -1.21 -7.15 -34.85
N THR A 307 -0.48 -7.95 -35.62
CA THR A 307 0.16 -9.18 -35.14
C THR A 307 1.68 -9.07 -35.21
N THR A 308 2.26 -8.81 -36.40
CA THR A 308 3.72 -8.84 -36.57
C THR A 308 4.39 -7.68 -35.81
N ILE A 309 3.94 -6.44 -36.04
CA ILE A 309 4.58 -5.27 -35.41
C ILE A 309 4.29 -5.25 -33.91
N ILE A 310 3.08 -5.59 -33.47
CA ILE A 310 2.76 -5.71 -32.04
C ILE A 310 3.66 -6.74 -31.34
N GLY A 311 3.97 -7.85 -31.99
CA GLY A 311 4.92 -8.83 -31.48
C GLY A 311 6.28 -8.23 -31.16
N PHE A 312 6.83 -7.40 -32.05
CA PHE A 312 8.07 -6.67 -31.80
C PHE A 312 7.94 -5.65 -30.66
N ILE A 313 6.83 -4.91 -30.60
CA ILE A 313 6.57 -3.94 -29.52
C ILE A 313 6.48 -4.67 -28.16
N LEU A 314 5.85 -5.83 -28.10
CA LEU A 314 5.75 -6.66 -26.92
C LEU A 314 7.13 -7.14 -26.44
N ILE A 315 7.99 -7.62 -27.36
CA ILE A 315 9.36 -8.00 -27.02
C ILE A 315 10.13 -6.80 -26.46
N LEU A 316 10.03 -5.63 -27.12
CA LEU A 316 10.67 -4.39 -26.65
C LEU A 316 10.16 -3.97 -25.27
N GLN A 317 8.85 -4.11 -25.01
CA GLN A 317 8.25 -3.86 -23.69
C GLN A 317 8.85 -4.78 -22.62
N PHE A 318 8.93 -6.08 -22.88
CA PHE A 318 9.52 -7.02 -21.94
C PHE A 318 10.97 -6.70 -21.61
N ILE A 319 11.78 -6.39 -22.63
CA ILE A 319 13.18 -5.99 -22.42
C ILE A 319 13.25 -4.72 -21.56
N LEU A 320 12.43 -3.70 -21.86
CA LEU A 320 12.38 -2.46 -21.08
C LEU A 320 12.01 -2.74 -19.62
N LEU A 321 10.96 -3.53 -19.38
CA LEU A 321 10.50 -3.85 -18.03
C LEU A 321 11.57 -4.64 -17.25
N ILE A 322 12.21 -5.64 -17.86
CA ILE A 322 13.28 -6.43 -17.23
C ILE A 322 14.44 -5.51 -16.82
N VAL A 323 14.93 -4.67 -17.72
CA VAL A 323 16.04 -3.75 -17.42
C VAL A 323 15.68 -2.81 -16.27
N CYS A 324 14.49 -2.21 -16.32
CA CYS A 324 14.03 -1.32 -15.25
C CYS A 324 13.91 -2.07 -13.90
N VAL A 325 13.33 -3.27 -13.87
CA VAL A 325 13.15 -4.08 -12.65
C VAL A 325 14.50 -4.45 -12.04
N ILE A 326 15.47 -4.86 -12.86
CA ILE A 326 16.83 -5.16 -12.38
C ILE A 326 17.45 -3.91 -11.72
N ILE A 327 17.36 -2.75 -12.36
CA ILE A 327 17.91 -1.50 -11.81
C ILE A 327 17.25 -1.12 -10.47
N PHE A 328 15.92 -1.26 -10.36
CA PHE A 328 15.20 -0.95 -9.12
C PHE A 328 15.43 -1.99 -8.02
N SER A 329 15.56 -3.27 -8.37
CA SER A 329 15.85 -4.35 -7.42
C SER A 329 17.25 -4.20 -6.82
N LEU A 330 18.26 -3.85 -7.63
CA LEU A 330 19.62 -3.58 -7.17
C LEU A 330 19.68 -2.37 -6.22
N LYS A 331 18.73 -1.43 -6.31
CA LYS A 331 18.57 -0.32 -5.36
C LYS A 331 17.82 -0.69 -4.08
N GLY A 332 17.50 -1.97 -3.87
CA GLY A 332 16.81 -2.45 -2.68
C GLY A 332 15.31 -2.15 -2.63
N ASN A 333 14.69 -1.81 -3.74
CA ASN A 333 13.24 -1.56 -3.78
C ASN A 333 12.47 -2.88 -3.63
N ARG A 334 11.76 -3.05 -2.51
CA ARG A 334 11.00 -4.27 -2.20
C ARG A 334 9.89 -4.56 -3.21
N ASP A 335 9.22 -3.53 -3.73
CA ASP A 335 8.17 -3.69 -4.74
C ASP A 335 8.76 -4.21 -6.06
N ALA A 336 9.99 -3.78 -6.42
CA ALA A 336 10.70 -4.30 -7.58
C ALA A 336 11.09 -5.77 -7.43
N ILE A 337 11.46 -6.20 -6.23
CA ILE A 337 11.78 -7.61 -5.95
C ILE A 337 10.51 -8.48 -6.10
N ILE A 338 9.37 -8.03 -5.54
CA ILE A 338 8.10 -8.76 -5.68
C ILE A 338 7.69 -8.85 -7.15
N PHE A 339 7.81 -7.73 -7.89
CA PHE A 339 7.54 -7.71 -9.34
C PHE A 339 8.48 -8.66 -10.09
N ALA A 340 9.78 -8.65 -9.77
CA ALA A 340 10.78 -9.53 -10.39
C ALA A 340 10.46 -11.01 -10.17
N ILE A 341 10.02 -11.39 -8.98
CA ILE A 341 9.63 -12.77 -8.67
C ILE A 341 8.41 -13.17 -9.52
N GLY A 342 7.33 -12.38 -9.50
CA GLY A 342 6.12 -12.70 -10.26
C GLY A 342 6.34 -12.72 -11.77
N PHE A 343 7.03 -11.70 -12.30
CA PHE A 343 7.37 -11.61 -13.72
C PHE A 343 8.36 -12.70 -14.15
N GLY A 344 9.37 -12.98 -13.31
CA GLY A 344 10.35 -14.03 -13.55
C GLY A 344 9.70 -15.42 -13.56
N THR A 345 8.74 -15.68 -12.67
CA THR A 345 7.96 -16.93 -12.67
C THR A 345 7.16 -17.06 -13.95
N ALA A 346 6.47 -16.00 -14.40
CA ALA A 346 5.73 -16.02 -15.65
C ALA A 346 6.65 -16.25 -16.86
N ALA A 347 7.77 -15.54 -16.93
CA ALA A 347 8.74 -15.69 -18.00
C ALA A 347 9.34 -17.12 -18.02
N PHE A 348 9.69 -17.65 -16.85
CA PHE A 348 10.23 -18.99 -16.72
C PHE A 348 9.24 -20.06 -17.19
N THR A 349 7.97 -19.98 -16.77
CA THR A 349 6.93 -20.94 -17.21
C THR A 349 6.73 -20.89 -18.72
N VAL A 350 6.61 -19.70 -19.30
CA VAL A 350 6.42 -19.52 -20.74
C VAL A 350 7.62 -20.06 -21.53
N VAL A 351 8.84 -19.69 -21.13
CA VAL A 351 10.06 -20.11 -21.86
C VAL A 351 10.30 -21.61 -21.71
N SER A 352 10.16 -22.17 -20.51
CA SER A 352 10.36 -23.61 -20.29
C SER A 352 9.35 -24.44 -21.07
N GLU A 353 8.09 -23.99 -21.10
CA GLU A 353 7.02 -24.68 -21.84
C GLU A 353 7.20 -24.56 -23.35
N LEU A 354 7.65 -23.42 -23.84
CA LEU A 354 7.97 -23.22 -25.26
C LEU A 354 9.15 -24.12 -25.70
N LEU A 355 10.20 -24.20 -24.86
CA LEU A 355 11.32 -25.11 -25.12
C LEU A 355 10.86 -26.56 -25.13
N TRP A 356 10.00 -26.96 -24.20
CA TRP A 356 9.42 -28.30 -24.14
C TRP A 356 8.59 -28.63 -25.38
N TYR A 357 7.77 -27.66 -25.85
CA TYR A 357 7.01 -27.76 -27.08
C TYR A 357 7.91 -28.01 -28.31
N TYR A 358 9.03 -27.28 -28.44
CA TYR A 358 9.97 -27.50 -29.53
C TYR A 358 10.72 -28.84 -29.44
N ILE A 359 11.11 -29.26 -28.23
CA ILE A 359 11.75 -30.56 -28.01
C ILE A 359 10.82 -31.71 -28.45
N HIS A 360 9.53 -31.59 -28.17
CA HIS A 360 8.51 -32.57 -28.56
C HIS A 360 7.91 -32.33 -29.95
N LYS A 361 8.57 -31.50 -30.77
CA LYS A 361 8.18 -31.23 -32.16
C LYS A 361 6.72 -30.80 -32.34
N GLY A 362 6.22 -30.02 -31.37
CA GLY A 362 4.84 -29.53 -31.43
C GLY A 362 3.78 -30.47 -30.84
N ASN A 363 4.14 -31.67 -30.38
CA ASN A 363 3.22 -32.63 -29.76
C ASN A 363 3.07 -32.40 -28.25
N TYR A 364 2.82 -31.16 -27.85
CA TYR A 364 2.61 -30.78 -26.46
C TYR A 364 1.63 -29.61 -26.40
N ASP A 365 0.63 -29.73 -25.54
CA ASP A 365 -0.35 -28.67 -25.33
C ASP A 365 0.12 -27.73 -24.24
N LEU A 366 0.26 -26.45 -24.60
CA LEU A 366 0.74 -25.39 -23.72
C LEU A 366 -0.31 -25.08 -22.65
N PHE A 367 -0.01 -25.31 -21.35
CA PHE A 367 -0.94 -25.02 -20.25
C PHE A 367 -0.28 -24.38 -19.02
N LEU A 368 1.03 -24.59 -18.80
CA LEU A 368 1.74 -24.08 -17.61
C LEU A 368 1.88 -22.55 -17.60
N TRP A 369 1.98 -21.92 -18.76
CA TRP A 369 2.09 -20.47 -18.89
C TRP A 369 0.97 -19.72 -18.17
N LYS A 370 -0.23 -20.31 -18.07
CA LYS A 370 -1.39 -19.75 -17.38
C LYS A 370 -1.11 -19.55 -15.90
N TRP A 371 -0.45 -20.51 -15.25
CA TRP A 371 -0.05 -20.43 -13.84
C TRP A 371 1.03 -19.38 -13.60
N GLY A 372 1.93 -19.20 -14.54
CA GLY A 372 2.90 -18.11 -14.52
C GLY A 372 2.21 -16.73 -14.54
N ILE A 373 1.20 -16.57 -15.39
CA ILE A 373 0.41 -15.33 -15.44
C ILE A 373 -0.37 -15.13 -14.12
N VAL A 374 -0.96 -16.19 -13.54
CA VAL A 374 -1.62 -16.11 -12.23
C VAL A 374 -0.65 -15.60 -11.16
N ALA A 375 0.55 -16.18 -11.08
CA ALA A 375 1.59 -15.76 -10.14
C ALA A 375 1.99 -14.29 -10.36
N PHE A 376 2.10 -13.85 -11.61
CA PHE A 376 2.39 -12.45 -11.95
C PHE A 376 1.27 -11.51 -11.50
N ILE A 377 0.00 -11.85 -11.79
CA ILE A 377 -1.16 -11.05 -11.36
C ILE A 377 -1.20 -10.96 -9.81
N ILE A 378 -0.96 -12.06 -9.11
CA ILE A 378 -0.88 -12.05 -7.64
C ILE A 378 0.23 -11.09 -7.17
N SER A 379 1.41 -11.11 -7.79
CA SER A 379 2.50 -10.20 -7.44
C SER A 379 2.11 -8.73 -7.61
N LEU A 380 1.39 -8.38 -8.68
CA LEU A 380 0.89 -7.03 -8.93
C LEU A 380 -0.14 -6.58 -7.88
N ILE A 381 -1.04 -7.49 -7.50
CA ILE A 381 -2.04 -7.25 -6.45
C ILE A 381 -1.35 -6.99 -5.11
N VAL A 382 -0.36 -7.82 -4.74
CA VAL A 382 0.41 -7.67 -3.49
C VAL A 382 1.14 -6.33 -3.44
N ILE A 383 1.75 -5.89 -4.55
CA ILE A 383 2.41 -4.58 -4.64
C ILE A 383 1.40 -3.45 -4.40
N LEU A 384 0.23 -3.53 -5.05
CA LEU A 384 -0.80 -2.51 -4.91
C LEU A 384 -1.34 -2.46 -3.47
N GLU A 385 -1.62 -3.61 -2.87
CA GLU A 385 -2.08 -3.71 -1.47
C GLU A 385 -1.09 -3.08 -0.50
N ARG A 386 0.19 -3.43 -0.62
CA ARG A 386 1.25 -2.85 0.21
C ARG A 386 1.31 -1.32 0.09
N ARG A 387 1.19 -0.78 -1.11
CA ARG A 387 1.20 0.67 -1.35
C ARG A 387 0.00 1.36 -0.73
N LEU A 388 -1.17 0.79 -0.86
CA LEU A 388 -2.39 1.31 -0.26
C LEU A 388 -2.33 1.26 1.27
N ALA A 389 -1.82 0.17 1.84
CA ALA A 389 -1.62 0.03 3.28
C ALA A 389 -0.61 1.06 3.82
N TYR A 390 0.51 1.26 3.13
CA TYR A 390 1.51 2.27 3.50
C TYR A 390 0.94 3.69 3.46
N SER A 391 0.22 4.04 2.39
CA SER A 391 -0.45 5.33 2.27
C SER A 391 -1.47 5.57 3.37
N HIS A 392 -2.29 4.56 3.68
CA HIS A 392 -3.27 4.66 4.78
C HIS A 392 -2.58 4.90 6.12
N GLN A 393 -1.48 4.20 6.39
CA GLN A 393 -0.69 4.39 7.61
C GLN A 393 -0.10 5.80 7.71
N GLN A 394 0.37 6.37 6.60
CA GLN A 394 0.85 7.75 6.57
C GLN A 394 -0.27 8.74 6.91
N VAL A 395 -1.45 8.60 6.31
CA VAL A 395 -2.61 9.47 6.59
C VAL A 395 -2.99 9.42 8.08
N VAL A 396 -3.03 8.22 8.67
CA VAL A 396 -3.30 8.05 10.10
C VAL A 396 -2.24 8.73 10.97
N ASN A 397 -0.97 8.61 10.61
CA ASN A 397 0.12 9.25 11.35
C ASN A 397 0.04 10.78 11.26
N TYR A 398 -0.17 11.35 10.07
CA TYR A 398 -0.35 12.80 9.89
C TYR A 398 -1.58 13.33 10.65
N SER A 399 -2.68 12.57 10.66
CA SER A 399 -3.87 12.96 11.44
C SER A 399 -3.58 13.06 12.94
N LYS A 400 -2.82 12.10 13.50
CA LYS A 400 -2.41 12.15 14.92
C LYS A 400 -1.44 13.29 15.21
N GLU A 401 -0.53 13.58 14.32
CA GLU A 401 0.41 14.71 14.46
C GLU A 401 -0.33 16.04 14.43
N LEU A 402 -1.27 16.20 13.50
CA LEU A 402 -2.12 17.39 13.39
C LEU A 402 -2.98 17.58 14.64
N GLU A 403 -3.54 16.51 15.20
CA GLU A 403 -4.31 16.57 16.45
C GLU A 403 -3.44 17.03 17.62
N ARG A 404 -2.22 16.52 17.74
CA ARG A 404 -1.26 16.97 18.78
C ARG A 404 -0.94 18.46 18.61
N PHE A 405 -0.62 18.88 17.39
CA PHE A 405 -0.31 20.27 17.09
C PHE A 405 -1.49 21.22 17.41
N ASN A 406 -2.71 20.84 17.04
CA ASN A 406 -3.90 21.60 17.38
C ASN A 406 -4.11 21.74 18.91
N ASN A 407 -3.89 20.67 19.67
CA ASN A 407 -3.99 20.70 21.13
C ASN A 407 -2.93 21.62 21.77
N GLU A 408 -1.70 21.59 21.24
CA GLU A 408 -0.63 22.51 21.68
C GLU A 408 -0.96 23.97 21.34
N LEU A 409 -1.47 24.23 20.14
CA LEU A 409 -1.87 25.56 19.70
C LEU A 409 -3.00 26.10 20.60
N GLN A 410 -4.05 25.34 20.84
CA GLN A 410 -5.14 25.74 21.73
C GLN A 410 -4.68 26.02 23.16
N ARG A 411 -3.71 25.23 23.64
CA ARG A 411 -3.12 25.47 24.96
C ARG A 411 -2.33 26.79 24.98
N SER A 412 -1.57 27.07 23.93
CA SER A 412 -0.81 28.31 23.78
C SER A 412 -1.73 29.54 23.69
N GLU A 413 -2.77 29.48 22.84
CA GLU A 413 -3.77 30.56 22.71
C GLU A 413 -4.49 30.86 24.03
N LYS A 414 -4.94 29.80 24.74
CA LYS A 414 -5.55 29.98 26.07
C LYS A 414 -4.60 30.65 27.05
N MET A 415 -3.31 30.32 26.99
CA MET A 415 -2.31 30.91 27.88
C MET A 415 -2.03 32.36 27.53
N GLU A 416 -2.01 32.71 26.26
CA GLU A 416 -1.85 34.09 25.79
C GLU A 416 -3.02 34.98 26.26
N ILE A 417 -4.26 34.51 26.10
CA ILE A 417 -5.46 35.21 26.60
C ILE A 417 -5.40 35.39 28.13
N ILE A 418 -5.01 34.35 28.88
CA ILE A 418 -4.86 34.43 30.32
C ILE A 418 -3.78 35.46 30.72
N SER A 419 -2.67 35.51 29.98
CA SER A 419 -1.57 36.44 30.22
C SER A 419 -1.99 37.89 30.02
N GLU A 420 -2.72 38.17 28.92
CA GLU A 420 -3.21 39.50 28.62
C GLU A 420 -4.26 39.99 29.61
N LEU A 421 -5.23 39.14 29.95
CA LEU A 421 -6.25 39.45 30.96
C LEU A 421 -5.65 39.62 32.35
N ALA A 422 -4.69 38.77 32.74
CA ALA A 422 -4.05 38.85 34.05
C ALA A 422 -3.32 40.16 34.29
N ALA A 423 -2.63 40.68 33.27
CA ALA A 423 -1.92 41.96 33.35
C ALA A 423 -2.89 43.14 33.61
N SER A 424 -4.01 43.18 32.85
CA SER A 424 -5.03 44.22 33.02
C SER A 424 -5.72 44.14 34.40
N VAL A 425 -6.22 42.96 34.75
CA VAL A 425 -6.95 42.74 36.04
C VAL A 425 -6.08 43.05 37.25
N ALA A 426 -4.80 42.67 37.21
CA ALA A 426 -3.94 42.93 38.35
C ALA A 426 -3.61 44.39 38.58
N HIS A 427 -3.47 45.21 37.53
CA HIS A 427 -3.34 46.64 37.67
C HIS A 427 -4.62 47.25 38.27
N GLU A 428 -5.78 46.85 37.78
CA GLU A 428 -7.07 47.34 38.26
C GLU A 428 -7.38 46.92 39.70
N VAL A 429 -6.91 45.75 40.16
CA VAL A 429 -7.12 45.30 41.54
C VAL A 429 -6.06 45.87 42.51
N ARG A 430 -4.82 46.06 42.04
CA ARG A 430 -3.73 46.62 42.87
C ARG A 430 -4.07 48.07 43.32
N ASN A 431 -4.69 48.86 42.46
CA ASN A 431 -5.05 50.27 42.74
C ASN A 431 -5.99 50.40 43.97
N PRO A 432 -7.17 49.76 44.04
CA PRO A 432 -8.04 49.85 45.22
C PRO A 432 -7.41 49.25 46.49
N LEU A 433 -6.59 48.19 46.32
CA LEU A 433 -5.89 47.60 47.46
C LEU A 433 -4.85 48.56 48.08
N GLN A 434 -4.09 49.30 47.22
CA GLN A 434 -3.13 50.31 47.70
C GLN A 434 -3.85 51.48 48.45
N VAL A 435 -4.99 51.95 47.90
CA VAL A 435 -5.79 53.00 48.55
C VAL A 435 -6.31 52.50 49.89
N THR A 436 -6.89 51.30 49.95
CA THR A 436 -7.39 50.70 51.18
C THR A 436 -6.29 50.49 52.21
N ARG A 437 -5.10 50.04 51.77
CA ARG A 437 -3.91 49.92 52.62
C ARG A 437 -3.52 51.25 53.25
N GLY A 438 -3.49 52.32 52.46
CA GLY A 438 -3.15 53.66 52.92
C GLY A 438 -4.12 54.14 54.03
N PHE A 439 -5.42 53.93 53.85
CA PHE A 439 -6.42 54.29 54.87
C PHE A 439 -6.27 53.44 56.16
N LEU A 440 -6.05 52.13 56.03
CA LEU A 440 -5.84 51.25 57.18
C LEU A 440 -4.54 51.58 57.95
N GLN A 441 -3.47 51.97 57.24
CA GLN A 441 -2.22 52.44 57.87
C GLN A 441 -2.46 53.74 58.69
N LEU A 442 -3.15 54.73 58.11
CA LEU A 442 -3.47 55.97 58.80
C LEU A 442 -4.37 55.74 60.06
N LEU A 443 -5.28 54.75 59.98
CA LEU A 443 -6.14 54.38 61.13
C LEU A 443 -5.33 53.63 62.15
N SER A 444 -4.43 52.74 61.79
CA SER A 444 -3.54 51.96 62.70
C SER A 444 -2.62 52.87 63.48
N GLU A 445 -2.10 53.95 62.92
CA GLU A 445 -1.29 54.96 63.62
C GLU A 445 -2.01 55.69 64.72
N LYS A 446 -3.37 55.68 64.68
CA LYS A 446 -4.23 56.38 65.69
C LYS A 446 -4.93 55.42 66.60
N SER A 447 -4.83 54.12 66.45
CA SER A 447 -5.52 53.08 67.18
C SER A 447 -4.67 52.62 68.37
N VAL A 448 -5.35 52.23 69.49
CA VAL A 448 -4.68 51.74 70.72
C VAL A 448 -5.44 50.53 71.25
N GLY A 449 -4.73 49.51 71.70
CA GLY A 449 -5.30 48.29 72.33
C GLY A 449 -5.87 47.28 71.29
N GLU A 450 -7.10 46.81 71.49
CA GLU A 450 -7.72 45.79 70.58
C GLU A 450 -7.92 46.29 69.17
N GLU A 451 -8.15 47.58 68.97
CA GLU A 451 -8.30 48.17 67.63
C GLU A 451 -7.00 48.10 66.84
N GLU A 452 -5.85 48.27 67.41
CA GLU A 452 -4.53 48.13 66.82
C GLU A 452 -4.32 46.69 66.32
N ILE A 453 -4.76 45.70 67.08
CA ILE A 453 -4.69 44.27 66.69
C ILE A 453 -5.58 44.04 65.48
N PHE A 454 -6.80 44.54 65.41
CA PHE A 454 -7.69 44.36 64.26
C PHE A 454 -7.18 45.08 63.03
N MET A 455 -6.59 46.28 63.17
CA MET A 455 -5.95 46.99 62.02
C MET A 455 -4.71 46.23 61.52
N SER A 456 -3.89 45.70 62.33
CA SER A 456 -2.73 44.90 62.01
C SER A 456 -3.15 43.61 61.28
N MET A 457 -4.23 42.95 61.71
CA MET A 457 -4.80 41.77 61.00
C MET A 457 -5.35 42.14 59.61
N ALA A 458 -6.08 43.28 59.53
CA ALA A 458 -6.62 43.74 58.23
C ALA A 458 -5.49 44.08 57.22
N LEU A 459 -4.44 44.77 57.66
CA LEU A 459 -3.25 45.06 56.87
C LEU A 459 -2.56 43.79 56.40
N SER A 460 -2.39 42.81 57.30
CA SER A 460 -1.79 41.52 56.98
C SER A 460 -2.57 40.75 55.89
N GLU A 461 -3.92 40.76 55.98
CA GLU A 461 -4.75 40.09 54.97
C GLU A 461 -4.76 40.81 53.62
N LEU A 462 -4.63 42.13 53.63
CA LEU A 462 -4.55 42.96 52.45
C LEU A 462 -3.17 42.77 51.74
N ASP A 463 -2.09 42.68 52.50
CA ASP A 463 -0.74 42.34 51.99
C ASP A 463 -0.71 40.93 51.39
N ARG A 464 -1.43 40.00 52.01
CA ARG A 464 -1.61 38.64 51.51
C ARG A 464 -2.36 38.64 50.17
N ALA A 465 -3.46 39.38 50.02
CA ALA A 465 -4.23 39.50 48.81
C ALA A 465 -3.38 40.11 47.67
N SER A 466 -2.60 41.15 47.98
CA SER A 466 -1.66 41.78 47.04
C SER A 466 -0.57 40.81 46.56
N GLY A 467 -0.08 39.95 47.47
CA GLY A 467 0.87 38.87 47.17
C GLY A 467 0.29 37.86 46.16
N ILE A 468 -0.96 37.40 46.40
CA ILE A 468 -1.64 36.46 45.49
C ILE A 468 -1.76 37.02 44.07
N ILE A 469 -2.12 38.31 43.94
CA ILE A 469 -2.24 38.96 42.64
C ILE A 469 -0.87 39.08 41.94
N THR A 470 0.17 39.37 42.70
CA THR A 470 1.54 39.44 42.16
C THR A 470 2.04 38.07 41.72
N ASP A 471 1.72 37.00 42.46
CA ASP A 471 2.04 35.63 42.04
C ASP A 471 1.27 35.21 40.81
N PHE A 472 -0.01 35.57 40.69
CA PHE A 472 -0.83 35.33 39.49
C PHE A 472 -0.29 36.03 38.26
N LEU A 473 0.14 37.28 38.40
CA LEU A 473 0.83 38.03 37.31
C LEU A 473 2.13 37.37 36.88
N THR A 474 2.96 36.99 37.84
CA THR A 474 4.25 36.35 37.54
C THR A 474 4.05 35.00 36.84
N PHE A 475 2.96 34.29 37.12
CA PHE A 475 2.56 33.09 36.38
C PHE A 475 2.14 33.40 34.95
N ALA A 476 1.28 34.39 34.77
CA ALA A 476 0.72 34.74 33.47
C ALA A 476 1.77 35.34 32.52
N LYS A 477 2.66 36.19 33.02
CA LYS A 477 3.70 36.87 32.26
C LYS A 477 4.98 37.01 33.10
N PRO A 478 5.89 36.05 33.06
CA PRO A 478 7.17 36.17 33.75
C PRO A 478 8.04 37.17 32.97
N GLU A 479 7.81 38.48 33.15
CA GLU A 479 8.69 39.52 32.59
C GLU A 479 9.95 39.63 33.46
N PHE A 480 11.10 39.43 32.81
CA PHE A 480 12.41 39.76 33.36
C PHE A 480 12.79 41.14 32.81
N GLU A 481 12.49 42.20 33.58
CA GLU A 481 12.86 43.56 33.19
C GLU A 481 14.40 43.73 33.03
N THR A 482 15.18 42.93 33.76
CA THR A 482 16.67 42.93 33.66
C THR A 482 17.22 41.53 33.85
N ILE A 483 17.89 40.99 32.86
CA ILE A 483 18.63 39.74 32.94
C ILE A 483 20.10 40.09 33.21
N SER A 484 20.67 39.56 34.28
CA SER A 484 22.10 39.76 34.64
C SER A 484 22.75 38.40 34.94
N SER A 485 24.09 38.38 34.98
CA SER A 485 24.84 37.26 35.54
C SER A 485 24.69 37.27 37.07
N LEU A 486 24.17 36.16 37.60
CA LEU A 486 23.93 35.99 39.04
C LEU A 486 24.99 35.08 39.63
N ASN A 487 25.74 35.56 40.68
CA ASN A 487 26.63 34.73 41.46
C ASN A 487 25.81 33.92 42.47
N LEU A 488 25.77 32.60 42.29
CA LEU A 488 24.90 31.72 43.07
C LEU A 488 25.25 31.67 44.57
N TYR A 489 26.54 31.81 44.90
CA TYR A 489 26.95 31.88 46.29
C TYR A 489 26.33 33.12 46.96
N ASN A 490 26.40 34.28 46.34
CA ASN A 490 25.85 35.52 46.86
C ASN A 490 24.31 35.48 46.96
N GLU A 491 23.66 34.95 45.90
CA GLU A 491 22.19 34.82 45.89
C GLU A 491 21.69 33.88 46.98
N PHE A 492 22.31 32.70 47.17
CA PHE A 492 21.90 31.74 48.19
C PHE A 492 22.29 32.21 49.62
N LYS A 493 23.38 32.94 49.78
CA LYS A 493 23.70 33.59 51.06
C LYS A 493 22.66 34.62 51.47
N HIS A 494 22.17 35.39 50.51
CA HIS A 494 21.07 36.35 50.76
C HIS A 494 19.78 35.60 51.11
N ILE A 495 19.42 34.53 50.36
CA ILE A 495 18.25 33.70 50.64
C ILE A 495 18.37 33.06 52.04
N GLU A 496 19.53 32.52 52.40
CA GLU A 496 19.83 31.97 53.70
C GLU A 496 19.60 33.02 54.82
N SER A 497 20.11 34.24 54.66
CA SER A 497 19.94 35.32 55.64
C SER A 497 18.47 35.70 55.87
N ILE A 498 17.63 35.62 54.84
CA ILE A 498 16.19 35.90 54.93
C ILE A 498 15.41 34.73 55.58
N MET A 499 15.77 33.49 55.22
CA MET A 499 15.01 32.32 55.59
C MET A 499 15.47 31.66 56.89
N GLN A 500 16.70 31.88 57.31
CA GLN A 500 17.27 31.30 58.53
C GLN A 500 16.48 31.65 59.80
N PRO A 501 16.03 32.93 60.04
CA PRO A 501 15.19 33.27 61.21
C PRO A 501 13.85 32.48 61.20
N LEU A 502 13.24 32.37 60.02
CA LEU A 502 11.97 31.63 59.86
C LEU A 502 12.18 30.13 60.11
N CYS A 503 13.28 29.57 59.63
CA CYS A 503 13.68 28.18 59.86
C CYS A 503 13.87 27.89 61.35
N HIS A 504 14.60 28.77 62.08
CA HIS A 504 14.81 28.65 63.54
C HIS A 504 13.52 28.77 64.34
N LEU A 505 12.64 29.70 64.00
CA LEU A 505 11.32 29.84 64.65
C LEU A 505 10.46 28.59 64.53
N ASN A 506 10.64 27.82 63.47
CA ASN A 506 9.97 26.54 63.21
C ASN A 506 10.79 25.33 63.68
N GLY A 507 11.81 25.51 64.54
CA GLY A 507 12.61 24.44 65.14
C GLY A 507 13.58 23.75 64.14
N GLY A 508 13.93 24.41 63.04
CA GLY A 508 14.77 23.81 62.02
C GLY A 508 16.17 24.40 61.93
N LYS A 509 17.03 23.71 61.20
CA LYS A 509 18.38 24.14 60.79
C LYS A 509 18.53 24.10 59.30
N MET A 510 19.27 25.04 58.71
CA MET A 510 19.55 25.12 57.30
C MET A 510 21.09 25.13 57.08
N ILE A 511 21.54 24.31 56.13
CA ILE A 511 22.96 24.22 55.75
C ILE A 511 23.06 24.50 54.25
N LEU A 512 24.00 25.41 53.92
CA LEU A 512 24.31 25.78 52.55
C LEU A 512 25.71 25.30 52.19
N ASP A 513 25.81 24.53 51.12
CA ASP A 513 27.04 24.03 50.54
C ASP A 513 27.11 24.43 49.06
N VAL A 514 28.01 25.36 48.69
CA VAL A 514 28.19 25.86 47.33
C VAL A 514 29.61 25.58 46.88
N SER A 515 29.73 24.73 45.89
CA SER A 515 31.02 24.31 45.34
C SER A 515 31.53 25.29 44.24
N GLY A 516 32.38 26.25 44.64
CA GLY A 516 33.04 27.18 43.73
C GLY A 516 32.23 28.43 43.37
N GLU A 517 32.77 29.23 42.46
CA GLU A 517 32.09 30.41 41.90
C GLU A 517 31.22 30.00 40.71
N LEU A 518 29.91 29.92 40.91
CA LEU A 518 28.96 29.49 39.88
C LEU A 518 28.07 30.66 39.45
N TRP A 519 27.89 30.81 38.17
CA TRP A 519 27.10 31.88 37.58
C TRP A 519 25.97 31.34 36.73
N VAL A 520 24.80 32.01 36.77
CA VAL A 520 23.65 31.74 35.89
C VAL A 520 23.08 33.05 35.36
N LYS A 521 22.40 33.04 34.23
CA LYS A 521 21.69 34.22 33.71
C LYS A 521 20.27 34.26 34.23
N GLY A 522 19.87 35.41 34.81
CA GLY A 522 18.53 35.59 35.33
C GLY A 522 18.28 36.95 35.95
N ASN A 523 17.08 37.09 36.53
CA ASN A 523 16.73 38.23 37.38
C ASN A 523 16.87 37.84 38.85
N SER A 524 17.71 38.56 39.61
CA SER A 524 18.02 38.27 41.02
C SER A 524 16.75 38.20 41.89
N SER A 525 15.79 39.13 41.73
CA SER A 525 14.56 39.17 42.50
C SER A 525 13.69 37.92 42.23
N LYS A 526 13.55 37.54 40.96
CA LYS A 526 12.78 36.36 40.53
C LYS A 526 13.46 35.05 40.96
N PHE A 527 14.77 34.97 40.84
CA PHE A 527 15.59 33.88 41.35
C PHE A 527 15.33 33.64 42.84
N LYS A 528 15.47 34.72 43.64
CA LYS A 528 15.17 34.65 45.06
C LYS A 528 13.72 34.26 45.35
N GLN A 529 12.75 34.79 44.64
CA GLN A 529 11.32 34.41 44.75
C GLN A 529 11.12 32.91 44.57
N ALA A 530 11.71 32.31 43.50
CA ALA A 530 11.56 30.89 43.20
C ALA A 530 12.12 30.00 44.35
N PHE A 531 13.35 30.30 44.82
CA PHE A 531 13.99 29.49 45.84
C PHE A 531 13.46 29.73 47.23
N ILE A 532 13.02 30.96 47.57
CA ILE A 532 12.29 31.27 48.80
C ILE A 532 10.98 30.45 48.86
N ASN A 533 10.25 30.32 47.76
CA ASN A 533 9.03 29.53 47.70
C ASN A 533 9.31 28.04 47.98
N ILE A 534 10.39 27.47 47.45
CA ILE A 534 10.79 26.08 47.68
C ILE A 534 11.16 25.92 49.18
N ILE A 535 12.06 26.76 49.69
CA ILE A 535 12.56 26.69 51.08
C ILE A 535 11.41 26.91 52.08
N LYS A 536 10.52 27.87 51.83
CA LYS A 536 9.33 28.11 52.66
C LYS A 536 8.44 26.87 52.72
N ASN A 537 8.22 26.21 51.59
CA ASN A 537 7.43 24.96 51.58
C ASN A 537 8.11 23.85 52.37
N SER A 538 9.44 23.75 52.32
CA SER A 538 10.24 22.82 53.13
C SER A 538 10.10 23.14 54.64
N ILE A 539 10.26 24.40 55.05
CA ILE A 539 10.08 24.81 56.45
C ILE A 539 8.66 24.51 56.96
N GLU A 540 7.65 24.83 56.17
CA GLU A 540 6.24 24.59 56.52
C GLU A 540 5.86 23.10 56.59
N SER A 541 6.74 22.20 56.10
CA SER A 541 6.56 20.74 56.15
C SER A 541 7.20 20.09 57.39
N PHE A 542 7.91 20.83 58.22
CA PHE A 542 8.56 20.27 59.42
C PHE A 542 7.55 19.71 60.43
N ARG A 543 7.93 18.61 61.11
CA ARG A 543 7.13 17.99 62.17
C ARG A 543 7.76 18.20 63.56
N ASP A 544 9.06 17.95 63.68
CA ASP A 544 9.88 18.04 64.89
C ASP A 544 11.13 18.89 64.59
N GLU A 545 12.34 18.37 64.83
CA GLU A 545 13.58 19.04 64.42
C GLU A 545 13.69 19.06 62.88
N GLY A 546 13.49 20.23 62.26
CA GLY A 546 13.55 20.44 60.82
C GLY A 546 14.99 20.55 60.32
N PHE A 547 15.25 20.02 59.16
CA PHE A 547 16.55 20.12 58.52
C PHE A 547 16.42 20.38 57.02
N ILE A 548 17.12 21.42 56.52
CA ILE A 548 17.20 21.72 55.08
C ILE A 548 18.66 21.71 54.69
N TYR A 549 19.00 20.89 53.73
CA TYR A 549 20.31 20.84 53.09
C TYR A 549 20.23 21.39 51.68
N MET A 550 21.02 22.43 51.38
CA MET A 550 21.10 23.05 50.09
C MET A 550 22.51 22.81 49.54
N SER A 551 22.61 22.14 48.40
CA SER A 551 23.91 21.97 47.68
C SER A 551 23.81 22.50 46.25
N VAL A 552 24.88 23.20 45.84
CA VAL A 552 25.00 23.82 44.52
C VAL A 552 26.34 23.46 43.95
N TYR A 553 26.35 22.83 42.78
CA TYR A 553 27.55 22.41 42.07
C TYR A 553 27.39 22.45 40.55
N ALA A 554 28.49 22.46 39.84
CA ALA A 554 28.45 22.36 38.37
C ALA A 554 28.59 20.91 37.90
N GLU A 555 27.82 20.54 36.90
CA GLU A 555 27.91 19.26 36.19
C GLU A 555 27.80 19.53 34.70
N GLU A 556 28.89 19.27 33.97
CA GLU A 556 29.03 19.60 32.54
C GLU A 556 28.76 21.10 32.26
N GLU A 557 27.77 21.42 31.43
CA GLU A 557 27.37 22.79 31.07
C GLU A 557 26.25 23.34 31.96
N ASN A 558 25.91 22.66 33.05
CA ASN A 558 24.78 23.02 33.89
C ASN A 558 25.22 23.23 35.36
N VAL A 559 24.43 24.03 36.05
CA VAL A 559 24.47 24.13 37.51
C VAL A 559 23.31 23.32 38.08
N ILE A 560 23.64 22.46 39.02
CA ILE A 560 22.69 21.63 39.71
C ILE A 560 22.47 22.19 41.13
N ILE A 561 21.24 22.46 41.51
CA ILE A 561 20.85 22.97 42.80
C ILE A 561 19.94 21.95 43.45
N HIS A 562 20.34 21.36 44.55
CA HIS A 562 19.55 20.47 45.37
C HIS A 562 19.07 21.21 46.63
N ILE A 563 17.80 21.11 46.94
CA ILE A 563 17.22 21.50 48.23
C ILE A 563 16.46 20.32 48.77
N LYS A 564 16.95 19.77 49.87
CA LYS A 564 16.42 18.57 50.51
C LYS A 564 15.98 18.88 51.94
N ASP A 565 14.76 18.50 52.27
CA ASP A 565 14.21 18.59 53.63
C ASP A 565 13.89 17.20 54.22
N ASN A 566 13.76 17.16 55.53
CA ASN A 566 13.30 16.01 56.30
C ASN A 566 11.84 16.15 56.78
N GLY A 567 11.03 16.92 56.07
CA GLY A 567 9.64 17.20 56.39
C GLY A 567 8.69 16.02 56.19
N GLU A 568 7.38 16.30 56.17
CA GLU A 568 6.33 15.28 56.00
C GLU A 568 6.44 14.45 54.75
N GLY A 569 7.02 15.01 53.70
CA GLY A 569 6.99 14.42 52.36
C GLY A 569 5.57 14.32 51.78
N MET A 570 5.52 13.76 50.57
CA MET A 570 4.29 13.71 49.77
C MET A 570 4.01 12.30 49.25
N ASP A 571 2.73 11.97 49.10
CA ASP A 571 2.26 10.78 48.40
C ASP A 571 2.43 10.97 46.86
N ALA A 572 2.49 9.88 46.09
CA ALA A 572 2.69 9.91 44.66
C ALA A 572 1.63 10.75 43.92
N ASP A 573 0.36 10.66 44.34
CA ASP A 573 -0.74 11.43 43.75
C ASP A 573 -0.57 12.95 43.92
N VAL A 574 0.01 13.38 45.04
CA VAL A 574 0.30 14.80 45.30
C VAL A 574 1.50 15.25 44.48
N LEU A 575 2.52 14.41 44.43
CA LEU A 575 3.75 14.70 43.66
C LEU A 575 3.45 14.92 42.17
N HIS A 576 2.54 14.13 41.60
CA HIS A 576 2.12 14.28 40.18
C HIS A 576 1.37 15.57 39.89
N ARG A 577 0.74 16.16 40.89
CA ARG A 577 -0.06 17.38 40.76
C ARG A 577 0.68 18.64 41.18
N LEU A 578 1.98 18.52 41.53
CA LEU A 578 2.79 19.69 41.87
C LEU A 578 2.91 20.64 40.68
N GLY A 579 2.61 21.92 40.91
CA GLY A 579 2.60 22.95 39.89
C GLY A 579 1.26 23.14 39.17
N GLU A 580 0.23 22.33 39.46
CA GLU A 580 -1.14 22.64 39.03
C GLU A 580 -1.63 23.93 39.70
N PRO A 581 -2.30 24.84 38.99
CA PRO A 581 -2.86 26.06 39.57
C PRO A 581 -3.81 25.78 40.73
N TYR A 582 -3.68 26.54 41.80
CA TYR A 582 -4.53 26.45 43.01
C TYR A 582 -4.48 25.10 43.74
N PHE A 583 -3.59 24.20 43.39
CA PHE A 583 -3.45 22.92 44.08
C PHE A 583 -2.67 23.12 45.40
N THR A 584 -3.32 22.94 46.52
CA THR A 584 -2.72 22.98 47.84
C THR A 584 -3.48 22.05 48.80
N LYS A 585 -2.76 21.38 49.70
CA LYS A 585 -3.33 20.66 50.84
C LYS A 585 -3.34 21.48 52.14
N LYS A 586 -2.79 22.69 52.11
CA LYS A 586 -2.66 23.56 53.28
C LYS A 586 -3.85 24.51 53.40
N ASN A 587 -4.42 24.66 54.59
CA ASN A 587 -5.57 25.53 54.84
C ASN A 587 -5.31 27.03 54.56
N LYS A 588 -4.05 27.48 54.54
CA LYS A 588 -3.65 28.87 54.28
C LYS A 588 -2.79 29.07 53.02
N GLY A 589 -2.60 28.03 52.24
CA GLY A 589 -1.79 28.10 51.01
C GLY A 589 -2.58 28.59 49.82
N THR A 590 -1.99 29.41 48.93
CA THR A 590 -2.60 29.91 47.69
C THR A 590 -2.56 28.87 46.56
N GLY A 591 -1.67 27.89 46.62
CA GLY A 591 -1.43 26.92 45.56
C GLY A 591 -0.73 27.49 44.33
N LEU A 592 -0.27 28.76 44.38
CA LEU A 592 0.36 29.44 43.26
C LEU A 592 1.90 29.42 43.34
N GLY A 593 2.50 29.30 44.52
CA GLY A 593 3.94 29.48 44.75
C GLY A 593 4.82 28.53 43.92
N LEU A 594 4.52 27.23 43.90
CA LEU A 594 5.28 26.26 43.12
C LEU A 594 5.05 26.46 41.60
N MET A 595 3.85 26.83 41.18
CA MET A 595 3.54 27.16 39.80
C MET A 595 4.41 28.34 39.32
N VAL A 596 4.51 29.40 40.12
CA VAL A 596 5.40 30.56 39.90
C VAL A 596 6.86 30.12 39.83
N THR A 597 7.27 29.22 40.76
CA THR A 597 8.63 28.66 40.74
C THR A 597 8.94 27.94 39.45
N PHE A 598 8.06 27.05 38.96
CA PHE A 598 8.25 26.36 37.67
C PHE A 598 8.41 27.36 36.51
N ARG A 599 7.58 28.41 36.48
CA ARG A 599 7.63 29.43 35.44
C ARG A 599 8.93 30.27 35.46
N ILE A 600 9.39 30.65 36.66
CA ILE A 600 10.66 31.39 36.78
C ILE A 600 11.83 30.53 36.32
N ILE A 601 11.91 29.28 36.74
CA ILE A 601 12.99 28.37 36.35
C ILE A 601 12.96 28.11 34.83
N GLU A 602 11.77 27.88 34.24
CA GLU A 602 11.59 27.70 32.79
C GLU A 602 12.03 28.95 32.01
N ALA A 603 11.69 30.14 32.47
CA ALA A 603 12.11 31.40 31.85
C ALA A 603 13.64 31.65 31.97
N MET A 604 14.31 31.04 32.95
CA MET A 604 15.77 30.98 33.07
C MET A 604 16.39 29.83 32.24
N GLN A 605 15.61 29.19 31.33
CA GLN A 605 16.02 28.04 30.52
C GLN A 605 16.41 26.80 31.33
N GLY A 606 15.92 26.72 32.58
CA GLY A 606 16.18 25.62 33.49
C GLY A 606 15.04 24.60 33.57
N LYS A 607 15.27 23.58 34.38
CA LYS A 607 14.27 22.54 34.70
C LYS A 607 14.28 22.31 36.21
N VAL A 608 13.13 22.05 36.83
CA VAL A 608 13.03 21.64 38.21
C VAL A 608 12.25 20.34 38.33
N LYS A 609 12.74 19.42 39.15
CA LYS A 609 12.14 18.12 39.46
C LYS A 609 12.02 17.96 40.98
N PHE A 610 10.93 17.38 41.44
CA PHE A 610 10.73 17.04 42.83
C PHE A 610 10.71 15.52 43.00
N THR A 611 11.36 15.06 44.06
CA THR A 611 11.26 13.70 44.56
C THR A 611 10.83 13.75 46.01
N SER A 612 9.86 12.94 46.42
CA SER A 612 9.33 12.97 47.75
C SER A 612 8.85 11.60 48.18
N LYS A 613 8.98 11.32 49.47
CA LYS A 613 8.43 10.13 50.09
C LYS A 613 7.81 10.52 51.45
N LYS A 614 6.56 10.15 51.65
CA LYS A 614 5.82 10.46 52.87
C LYS A 614 6.53 9.94 54.10
N GLY A 615 6.70 10.81 55.12
CA GLY A 615 7.40 10.54 56.37
C GLY A 615 8.94 10.58 56.27
N VAL A 616 9.52 10.89 55.12
CA VAL A 616 10.98 10.96 54.88
C VAL A 616 11.44 12.38 54.53
N GLY A 617 10.65 13.10 53.71
CA GLY A 617 10.96 14.46 53.25
C GLY A 617 10.81 14.64 51.75
N THR A 618 11.23 15.81 51.30
CA THR A 618 11.19 16.20 49.86
C THR A 618 12.55 16.70 49.42
N GLU A 619 12.92 16.41 48.17
CA GLU A 619 14.08 16.92 47.50
C GLU A 619 13.65 17.59 46.18
N SER A 620 14.03 18.85 45.99
CA SER A 620 13.95 19.55 44.71
C SER A 620 15.31 19.60 44.05
N ILE A 621 15.34 19.28 42.74
CA ILE A 621 16.53 19.30 41.89
C ILE A 621 16.26 20.30 40.79
N THR A 622 16.98 21.42 40.83
CA THR A 622 16.89 22.46 39.79
C THR A 622 18.15 22.43 38.96
N ILE A 623 17.99 22.44 37.62
CA ILE A 623 19.05 22.43 36.63
C ILE A 623 18.97 23.75 35.88
N LEU A 624 20.04 24.53 35.88
CA LEU A 624 20.15 25.81 35.17
C LEU A 624 21.39 25.80 34.27
N PRO A 625 21.38 26.45 33.07
CA PRO A 625 22.57 26.61 32.26
C PRO A 625 23.65 27.39 33.01
N LEU A 626 24.89 26.88 32.97
CA LEU A 626 26.05 27.57 33.49
C LEU A 626 26.33 28.82 32.65
N ALA A 627 26.61 29.95 33.29
CA ALA A 627 27.01 31.20 32.65
C ALA A 627 28.45 31.59 33.00
N GLU A 628 29.07 32.34 32.15
CA GLU A 628 30.40 32.92 32.42
C GLU A 628 30.31 34.05 33.45
N ALA A 629 31.34 34.22 34.26
CA ALA A 629 31.48 35.35 35.14
C ALA A 629 31.44 36.66 34.35
N PRO A 630 30.84 37.74 34.90
CA PRO A 630 30.90 39.04 34.21
C PRO A 630 32.35 39.49 34.04
N ASP A 631 32.71 39.93 32.83
CA ASP A 631 34.01 40.51 32.54
C ASP A 631 34.18 41.82 33.32
N ASP A 632 35.09 41.86 34.26
CA ASP A 632 35.41 43.04 35.10
C ASP A 632 36.12 44.19 34.31
N SER A 633 36.17 44.09 32.97
CA SER A 633 36.95 45.03 32.14
C SER A 633 36.30 46.42 31.93
N HIS A 634 35.14 46.71 32.50
CA HIS A 634 34.43 48.00 32.31
C HIS A 634 34.31 48.92 33.56
N SER A 635 35.03 48.66 34.65
CA SER A 635 34.91 49.50 35.84
C SER A 635 36.09 50.46 36.09
N LEU A 636 36.98 50.72 35.09
CA LEU A 636 38.01 51.74 35.19
C LEU A 636 37.96 52.69 33.96
N GLY A 637 37.07 53.69 34.06
CA GLY A 637 37.05 54.74 33.03
C GLY A 637 35.86 55.67 33.10
N GLY A 638 35.91 56.69 33.96
CA GLY A 638 35.05 57.85 33.86
C GLY A 638 34.53 58.36 35.16
#